data_ce35ae655ae2ac5d08ae77e15dd8409a
#
_entry.id   ce35ae655ae2ac5d08ae77e15dd8409a
#
_cell.length_a   1.000
_cell.length_b   1.000
_cell.length_c   1.000
_cell.angle_alpha   90.00
_cell.angle_beta   90.00
_cell.angle_gamma   90.00
#
_symmetry.space_group_name_H-M   'P 1'
#
loop_
_entity.id
_entity.type
_entity.pdbx_description
1 polymer ?
#
loop_
_entity_poly.entity_id
_entity_poly.type
_entity_poly.pdbx_seq_one_letter_code
_entity_poly.pdbx_strand_id
1 'polypeptide(L)'
;MRVLNCFFIIIVFLFFAHQISRAGSKEPPVNPDRIEAEETFNPNPSLTLQPVLLTQPLTIDGVIDSAWKNCNRFANFTEYQPAENRRPPVATSGYLTYDANNLYVAFVCEDPEVSRLRASLTDRDKIFNDDWVCISIDPDNDQQKAYEFYVNARGIQADQLWQANGNEDVSYDLVWQSEAKIFENYWSAEIRIPFESLRFPSREEQEWSIHFTRHFPRENDYRFSWMPISANNNSFMGQAGKIQFTMPQVQTDGRTLEVLPFAIGTQQSYRNIKSDGTEKWQNEPLETRAGFGIKYGFSSNLTLDVTYNPDFSQIESDAGQVNVNNPFALFYSEKRPFFQEGSDIYVVDRNSTAGVAIDQFINLFYTRSINDPLYAGKISGRFGKVSVGYTVAMDRSTPFIIPFEENTAVLTTQERSYSNILRTRYDLGNQSSVGFIITDRRLQNSGSNSVTAIDASFRLSEKYTLTTLAGLTFTREPNNPQLSAGLNSFFMVDGGLRTATFDGESFYGKVLRTKINRDSRHWFATLAYEDFSPGFRADNGFIQSNSFRAAEYIGGYFFRFDDHPILTYIRPRMSVWRKYNYDGVVKDTGLRTSAVVSLKNQTTINASTFIFNRENLYGKQFGDARISWVYIENRTLKSLAFSFFISGGKQINRLGVIGDPNNPFELVPSLDIQWSVTLIPGARMTDDLQYENFKMWKSYGKDLIRGQKILRNTFAYQFSKRMFIRLIGEYNVVDYFSSSAFRLVNRKYLTLDPMFSYKLNAFSVFYIGGHIGANNIYSININDLRMMNQSFFIKFQYFFRS
;
A
#
# COMPACT_ATOMS: atom_id res chain seq x y z
N MET A 1 -6.26 17.61 31.97
CA MET A 1 -5.78 16.75 30.90
C MET A 1 -4.90 15.56 31.36
N ARG A 2 -3.94 15.73 32.30
CA ARG A 2 -3.18 14.57 32.85
C ARG A 2 -4.06 13.51 33.50
N VAL A 3 -5.16 13.90 34.14
CA VAL A 3 -6.13 13.00 34.79
C VAL A 3 -7.05 12.35 33.77
N LEU A 4 -7.44 13.04 32.69
CA LEU A 4 -8.32 12.48 31.65
C LEU A 4 -7.63 11.38 30.81
N ASN A 5 -6.31 11.52 30.51
CA ASN A 5 -5.58 10.52 29.73
C ASN A 5 -5.34 9.21 30.51
N CYS A 6 -5.02 9.32 31.81
CA CYS A 6 -4.93 8.13 32.68
C CYS A 6 -6.31 7.55 32.97
N PHE A 7 -7.32 8.39 33.21
CA PHE A 7 -8.70 7.96 33.50
C PHE A 7 -9.34 7.26 32.30
N PHE A 8 -9.11 7.71 31.06
CA PHE A 8 -9.71 7.08 29.88
C PHE A 8 -9.11 5.70 29.60
N ILE A 9 -7.79 5.54 29.71
CA ILE A 9 -7.13 4.23 29.57
C ILE A 9 -7.51 3.32 30.74
N ILE A 10 -7.60 3.84 31.96
CA ILE A 10 -8.01 3.09 33.17
C ILE A 10 -9.51 2.78 33.08
N ILE A 11 -10.38 3.68 32.60
CA ILE A 11 -11.82 3.42 32.43
C ILE A 11 -12.04 2.38 31.34
N VAL A 12 -11.34 2.42 30.21
CA VAL A 12 -11.40 1.39 29.17
C VAL A 12 -10.91 0.05 29.74
N PHE A 13 -9.80 0.03 30.46
CA PHE A 13 -9.28 -1.18 31.12
C PHE A 13 -10.19 -1.67 32.27
N LEU A 14 -10.71 -0.78 33.10
CA LEU A 14 -11.62 -1.15 34.21
C LEU A 14 -13.02 -1.51 33.73
N PHE A 15 -13.54 -0.86 32.69
CA PHE A 15 -14.81 -1.23 32.06
C PHE A 15 -14.72 -2.62 31.42
N PHE A 16 -13.63 -2.91 30.73
CA PHE A 16 -13.40 -4.24 30.17
C PHE A 16 -13.06 -5.27 31.24
N ALA A 17 -12.28 -4.93 32.28
CA ALA A 17 -12.00 -5.81 33.41
C ALA A 17 -13.28 -6.11 34.20
N HIS A 18 -14.17 -5.15 34.40
CA HIS A 18 -15.46 -5.31 35.04
C HIS A 18 -16.45 -6.15 34.20
N GLN A 19 -16.44 -5.99 32.88
CA GLN A 19 -17.23 -6.83 31.94
C GLN A 19 -16.68 -8.27 31.93
N ILE A 20 -15.36 -8.44 31.90
CA ILE A 20 -14.70 -9.77 32.01
C ILE A 20 -15.02 -10.46 33.33
N SER A 21 -15.00 -9.73 34.45
CA SER A 21 -15.36 -10.25 35.78
C SER A 21 -16.85 -10.67 35.88
N ARG A 22 -17.76 -9.97 35.18
CA ARG A 22 -19.18 -10.34 35.15
C ARG A 22 -19.51 -11.47 34.17
N ALA A 23 -18.72 -11.64 33.10
CA ALA A 23 -18.91 -12.74 32.15
C ALA A 23 -18.40 -14.09 32.68
N GLY A 24 -17.48 -14.07 33.68
CA GLY A 24 -16.95 -15.28 34.32
C GLY A 24 -17.85 -15.91 35.38
N SER A 25 -19.02 -15.36 35.68
CA SER A 25 -19.87 -15.80 36.79
C SER A 25 -21.26 -16.34 36.43
N LYS A 26 -21.56 -16.55 35.15
CA LYS A 26 -22.78 -17.30 34.74
C LYS A 26 -22.45 -18.18 33.54
N GLU A 27 -22.10 -19.42 33.81
CA GLU A 27 -22.30 -20.49 32.84
C GLU A 27 -23.81 -20.50 32.46
N PRO A 28 -24.17 -20.42 31.17
CA PRO A 28 -25.53 -20.69 30.75
C PRO A 28 -25.84 -22.16 31.13
N PRO A 29 -27.07 -22.51 31.59
CA PRO A 29 -27.42 -23.86 31.91
C PRO A 29 -27.13 -24.75 30.70
N VAL A 30 -26.19 -25.69 30.86
CA VAL A 30 -25.90 -26.71 29.87
C VAL A 30 -27.16 -27.53 29.71
N ASN A 31 -27.79 -27.48 28.56
CA ASN A 31 -28.87 -28.38 28.20
C ASN A 31 -28.28 -29.79 28.03
N PRO A 32 -28.59 -30.77 28.87
CA PRO A 32 -27.95 -32.08 28.83
C PRO A 32 -28.28 -32.89 27.58
N ASP A 33 -29.22 -32.48 26.74
CA ASP A 33 -29.65 -33.18 25.52
C ASP A 33 -28.88 -32.76 24.27
N ARG A 34 -27.81 -31.96 24.39
CA ARG A 34 -26.94 -31.52 23.30
C ARG A 34 -25.53 -32.09 23.38
N ILE A 35 -25.36 -33.24 23.97
CA ILE A 35 -24.15 -34.08 23.82
C ILE A 35 -24.44 -35.09 22.70
N GLU A 36 -24.81 -34.61 21.51
CA GLU A 36 -24.40 -35.32 20.30
C GLU A 36 -22.90 -35.12 20.18
N ALA A 37 -22.16 -36.22 20.12
CA ALA A 37 -20.72 -36.23 19.95
C ALA A 37 -20.37 -35.27 18.79
N GLU A 38 -19.77 -34.09 19.08
CA GLU A 38 -19.16 -33.26 18.05
C GLU A 38 -18.17 -34.18 17.33
N GLU A 39 -18.50 -34.63 16.12
CA GLU A 39 -17.53 -35.27 15.25
C GLU A 39 -16.31 -34.35 15.20
N THR A 40 -15.19 -34.86 15.70
CA THR A 40 -13.95 -34.09 15.76
C THR A 40 -13.61 -33.64 14.34
N PHE A 41 -13.76 -32.33 14.08
CA PHE A 41 -13.40 -31.76 12.77
C PHE A 41 -11.89 -31.93 12.56
N ASN A 42 -11.54 -32.60 11.46
CA ASN A 42 -10.15 -32.80 11.06
C ASN A 42 -9.87 -31.94 9.82
N PRO A 43 -9.02 -30.91 9.92
CA PRO A 43 -8.54 -30.18 8.77
C PRO A 43 -7.87 -31.09 7.74
N ASN A 44 -7.81 -30.65 6.48
CA ASN A 44 -7.09 -31.35 5.44
C ASN A 44 -5.63 -31.61 5.85
N PRO A 45 -5.08 -32.81 5.66
CA PRO A 45 -3.63 -33.01 5.70
C PRO A 45 -2.98 -32.26 4.51
N SER A 46 -1.65 -32.25 4.45
CA SER A 46 -0.96 -31.75 3.25
C SER A 46 -1.43 -32.51 2.01
N LEU A 47 -2.05 -31.81 1.06
CA LEU A 47 -2.65 -32.40 -0.13
C LEU A 47 -1.95 -31.95 -1.40
N THR A 48 -1.86 -32.87 -2.35
CA THR A 48 -1.46 -32.59 -3.73
C THR A 48 -2.62 -32.96 -4.66
N LEU A 49 -3.10 -32.00 -5.46
CA LEU A 49 -4.09 -32.25 -6.51
C LEU A 49 -3.37 -32.52 -7.83
N GLN A 50 -3.96 -33.37 -8.65
CA GLN A 50 -3.50 -33.68 -10.02
C GLN A 50 -4.64 -33.28 -10.98
N PRO A 51 -4.71 -32.00 -11.40
CA PRO A 51 -5.80 -31.57 -12.27
C PRO A 51 -5.85 -32.34 -13.57
N VAL A 52 -7.07 -32.60 -14.05
CA VAL A 52 -7.32 -33.32 -15.30
C VAL A 52 -7.14 -32.37 -16.48
N LEU A 53 -6.45 -32.84 -17.54
CA LEU A 53 -6.34 -32.06 -18.78
C LEU A 53 -7.65 -32.14 -19.57
N LEU A 54 -8.24 -31.00 -19.89
CA LEU A 54 -9.43 -30.91 -20.73
C LEU A 54 -9.06 -30.79 -22.21
N THR A 55 -9.87 -31.41 -23.07
CA THR A 55 -9.75 -31.30 -24.53
C THR A 55 -10.53 -30.11 -25.11
N GLN A 56 -11.44 -29.56 -24.35
CA GLN A 56 -12.29 -28.40 -24.72
C GLN A 56 -12.30 -27.37 -23.60
N PRO A 57 -12.25 -26.08 -23.92
CA PRO A 57 -12.34 -25.02 -22.93
C PRO A 57 -13.70 -24.98 -22.24
N LEU A 58 -13.73 -24.65 -20.96
CA LEU A 58 -14.96 -24.44 -20.20
C LEU A 58 -15.59 -23.05 -20.51
N THR A 59 -16.91 -23.00 -20.50
CA THR A 59 -17.64 -21.74 -20.50
C THR A 59 -17.62 -21.15 -19.11
N ILE A 60 -17.29 -19.87 -18.99
CA ILE A 60 -17.25 -19.13 -17.74
C ILE A 60 -18.49 -18.25 -17.66
N ASP A 61 -19.54 -18.74 -16.99
CA ASP A 61 -20.85 -18.06 -16.86
C ASP A 61 -21.38 -17.98 -15.41
N GLY A 62 -20.60 -18.50 -14.45
CA GLY A 62 -20.94 -18.54 -13.03
C GLY A 62 -21.81 -19.72 -12.62
N VAL A 63 -22.06 -20.69 -13.52
CA VAL A 63 -22.90 -21.88 -13.26
C VAL A 63 -22.05 -23.15 -13.31
N ILE A 64 -21.98 -23.86 -12.21
CA ILE A 64 -21.26 -25.13 -12.15
C ILE A 64 -22.08 -26.23 -12.83
N ASP A 65 -21.81 -26.45 -14.09
CA ASP A 65 -22.47 -27.42 -14.93
C ASP A 65 -21.88 -28.84 -14.82
N SER A 66 -22.30 -29.75 -15.71
CA SER A 66 -21.84 -31.14 -15.72
C SER A 66 -20.36 -31.27 -16.13
N ALA A 67 -19.80 -30.32 -16.89
CA ALA A 67 -18.40 -30.39 -17.32
C ALA A 67 -17.46 -30.28 -16.14
N TRP A 68 -17.80 -29.46 -15.15
CA TRP A 68 -17.03 -29.35 -13.92
C TRP A 68 -17.04 -30.59 -13.02
N LYS A 69 -18.11 -31.39 -13.07
CA LYS A 69 -18.24 -32.61 -12.23
C LYS A 69 -17.19 -33.69 -12.48
N ASN A 70 -16.54 -33.63 -13.65
CA ASN A 70 -15.47 -34.55 -14.02
C ASN A 70 -14.07 -34.03 -13.65
N CYS A 71 -13.98 -32.83 -13.06
CA CYS A 71 -12.74 -32.19 -12.66
C CYS A 71 -12.35 -32.56 -11.22
N ASN A 72 -11.11 -32.31 -10.84
CA ASN A 72 -10.65 -32.54 -9.47
C ASN A 72 -11.41 -31.65 -8.50
N ARG A 73 -12.05 -32.28 -7.52
CA ARG A 73 -12.78 -31.56 -6.46
C ARG A 73 -11.89 -31.29 -5.26
N PHE A 74 -11.99 -30.08 -4.71
CA PHE A 74 -11.42 -29.70 -3.41
C PHE A 74 -12.54 -29.28 -2.47
N ALA A 75 -12.40 -29.57 -1.16
CA ALA A 75 -13.41 -29.28 -0.14
C ALA A 75 -12.78 -29.33 1.26
N ASN A 76 -13.61 -29.33 2.29
CA ASN A 76 -13.21 -29.40 3.70
C ASN A 76 -12.33 -28.23 4.12
N PHE A 77 -12.81 -27.01 3.82
CA PHE A 77 -12.15 -25.81 4.28
C PHE A 77 -12.13 -25.73 5.79
N THR A 78 -11.12 -25.07 6.33
CA THR A 78 -10.94 -24.81 7.75
C THR A 78 -10.92 -23.32 8.02
N GLU A 79 -11.49 -22.88 9.12
CA GLU A 79 -11.37 -21.49 9.60
C GLU A 79 -9.93 -21.28 10.08
N TYR A 80 -9.28 -20.21 9.60
CA TYR A 80 -7.97 -19.76 10.09
C TYR A 80 -8.02 -18.36 10.70
N GLN A 81 -9.14 -17.64 10.55
CA GLN A 81 -9.39 -16.33 11.17
C GLN A 81 -10.89 -16.18 11.46
N PRO A 82 -11.29 -15.70 12.66
CA PRO A 82 -10.47 -15.31 13.81
C PRO A 82 -9.91 -16.47 14.64
N ALA A 83 -10.55 -17.66 14.64
CA ALA A 83 -10.04 -18.85 15.27
C ALA A 83 -9.07 -19.60 14.33
N GLU A 84 -8.44 -20.66 14.81
CA GLU A 84 -7.46 -21.43 14.05
C GLU A 84 -7.88 -22.90 14.01
N ASN A 85 -7.95 -23.45 12.78
CA ASN A 85 -8.21 -24.87 12.53
C ASN A 85 -9.56 -25.36 13.08
N ARG A 86 -10.60 -24.54 13.02
CA ARG A 86 -11.96 -24.90 13.37
C ARG A 86 -12.82 -25.20 12.14
N ARG A 87 -13.94 -25.90 12.34
CA ARG A 87 -14.97 -26.07 11.32
C ARG A 87 -15.59 -24.72 10.98
N PRO A 88 -15.60 -24.29 9.70
CA PRO A 88 -16.29 -23.06 9.28
C PRO A 88 -17.80 -23.15 9.54
N PRO A 89 -18.49 -22.02 9.79
CA PRO A 89 -19.95 -21.97 9.96
C PRO A 89 -20.72 -22.34 8.69
N VAL A 90 -20.09 -22.25 7.50
CA VAL A 90 -20.66 -22.59 6.20
C VAL A 90 -19.67 -23.38 5.36
N ALA A 91 -20.14 -24.28 4.52
CA ALA A 91 -19.27 -25.10 3.68
C ALA A 91 -18.79 -24.33 2.44
N THR A 92 -17.59 -24.73 1.99
CA THR A 92 -16.99 -24.29 0.74
C THR A 92 -16.40 -25.50 0.03
N SER A 93 -16.67 -25.61 -1.25
CA SER A 93 -16.02 -26.60 -2.12
C SER A 93 -15.73 -26.00 -3.48
N GLY A 94 -14.99 -26.70 -4.32
CA GLY A 94 -14.72 -26.24 -5.67
C GLY A 94 -14.10 -27.30 -6.53
N TYR A 95 -13.73 -26.91 -7.74
CA TYR A 95 -13.17 -27.76 -8.77
C TYR A 95 -11.96 -27.10 -9.40
N LEU A 96 -10.97 -27.91 -9.76
CA LEU A 96 -9.74 -27.48 -10.42
C LEU A 96 -9.48 -28.36 -11.65
N THR A 97 -9.14 -27.73 -12.76
CA THR A 97 -8.77 -28.38 -14.00
C THR A 97 -7.96 -27.45 -14.89
N TYR A 98 -7.47 -27.91 -16.02
CA TYR A 98 -6.73 -27.10 -16.99
C TYR A 98 -6.94 -27.62 -18.43
N ASP A 99 -6.72 -26.75 -19.40
CA ASP A 99 -6.55 -27.10 -20.81
C ASP A 99 -5.14 -26.72 -21.30
N ALA A 100 -4.93 -26.74 -22.59
CA ALA A 100 -3.63 -26.38 -23.18
C ALA A 100 -3.19 -24.93 -22.87
N ASN A 101 -4.12 -24.01 -22.59
CA ASN A 101 -3.86 -22.57 -22.50
C ASN A 101 -4.21 -21.96 -21.14
N ASN A 102 -5.05 -22.61 -20.34
CA ASN A 102 -5.66 -22.00 -19.17
C ASN A 102 -5.73 -22.94 -17.98
N LEU A 103 -5.60 -22.39 -16.79
CA LEU A 103 -6.01 -23.00 -15.53
C LEU A 103 -7.44 -22.56 -15.23
N TYR A 104 -8.30 -23.48 -14.81
CA TYR A 104 -9.70 -23.24 -14.45
C TYR A 104 -9.95 -23.61 -13.00
N VAL A 105 -10.62 -22.71 -12.29
CA VAL A 105 -11.05 -22.92 -10.91
C VAL A 105 -12.50 -22.53 -10.75
N ALA A 106 -13.28 -23.37 -10.06
CA ALA A 106 -14.64 -23.03 -9.69
C ALA A 106 -14.85 -23.21 -8.19
N PHE A 107 -15.69 -22.35 -7.61
CA PHE A 107 -16.08 -22.39 -6.21
C PHE A 107 -17.58 -22.50 -6.06
N VAL A 108 -18.00 -23.29 -5.07
CA VAL A 108 -19.38 -23.38 -4.56
C VAL A 108 -19.34 -22.99 -3.10
N CYS A 109 -19.96 -21.88 -2.79
CA CYS A 109 -19.94 -21.23 -1.50
C CYS A 109 -21.33 -21.28 -0.84
N GLU A 110 -21.56 -22.24 0.03
CA GLU A 110 -22.84 -22.31 0.76
C GLU A 110 -23.04 -21.08 1.63
N ASP A 111 -24.26 -20.55 1.64
CA ASP A 111 -24.68 -19.41 2.43
C ASP A 111 -26.21 -19.44 2.64
N PRO A 112 -26.69 -19.95 3.76
CA PRO A 112 -28.14 -19.98 4.05
C PRO A 112 -28.74 -18.61 4.26
N GLU A 113 -27.90 -17.57 4.46
CA GLU A 113 -28.33 -16.17 4.64
C GLU A 113 -27.86 -15.27 3.49
N VAL A 114 -28.13 -15.68 2.23
CA VAL A 114 -27.76 -14.92 1.02
C VAL A 114 -28.24 -13.45 1.06
N SER A 115 -29.32 -13.14 1.77
CA SER A 115 -29.79 -11.75 1.95
C SER A 115 -28.74 -10.84 2.63
N ARG A 116 -27.84 -11.41 3.43
CA ARG A 116 -26.76 -10.72 4.13
C ARG A 116 -25.44 -10.66 3.33
N LEU A 117 -25.41 -11.33 2.17
CA LEU A 117 -24.23 -11.37 1.29
C LEU A 117 -23.79 -9.96 0.93
N ARG A 118 -22.49 -9.70 1.11
CA ARG A 118 -21.84 -8.47 0.66
C ARG A 118 -21.25 -8.71 -0.72
N ALA A 119 -21.77 -8.06 -1.72
CA ALA A 119 -21.32 -8.20 -3.09
C ALA A 119 -21.56 -6.89 -3.84
N SER A 120 -20.53 -6.10 -4.01
CA SER A 120 -20.57 -4.83 -4.71
C SER A 120 -20.35 -5.04 -6.21
N LEU A 121 -21.12 -4.35 -7.04
CA LEU A 121 -20.75 -4.12 -8.42
C LEU A 121 -19.91 -2.83 -8.42
N THR A 122 -18.61 -2.98 -8.49
CA THR A 122 -17.65 -1.89 -8.30
C THR A 122 -16.53 -2.01 -9.34
N ASP A 123 -15.60 -1.05 -9.36
CA ASP A 123 -14.38 -1.18 -10.15
C ASP A 123 -13.50 -2.32 -9.59
N ARG A 124 -12.60 -2.84 -10.44
CA ARG A 124 -11.58 -3.83 -10.08
C ARG A 124 -10.81 -3.39 -8.83
N ASP A 125 -10.37 -4.33 -8.01
CA ASP A 125 -9.54 -4.14 -6.80
C ASP A 125 -10.24 -3.38 -5.67
N LYS A 126 -11.58 -3.33 -5.66
CA LYS A 126 -12.39 -2.68 -4.62
C LYS A 126 -13.29 -3.65 -3.84
N ILE A 127 -13.04 -4.97 -3.92
CA ILE A 127 -13.92 -6.01 -3.38
C ILE A 127 -13.46 -6.62 -2.05
N PHE A 128 -12.34 -6.17 -1.46
CA PHE A 128 -11.73 -6.83 -0.29
C PHE A 128 -12.63 -6.83 0.97
N ASN A 129 -13.67 -5.99 1.00
CA ASN A 129 -14.67 -5.98 2.07
C ASN A 129 -15.93 -6.80 1.76
N ASP A 130 -16.02 -7.39 0.56
CA ASP A 130 -17.13 -8.23 0.12
C ASP A 130 -16.94 -9.70 0.55
N ASP A 131 -17.99 -10.51 0.33
CA ASP A 131 -17.82 -11.96 0.24
C ASP A 131 -17.03 -12.30 -1.02
N TRP A 132 -15.88 -12.91 -0.87
CA TRP A 132 -15.03 -13.29 -1.99
C TRP A 132 -14.39 -14.67 -1.80
N VAL A 133 -13.99 -15.24 -2.91
CA VAL A 133 -13.07 -16.38 -2.97
C VAL A 133 -11.77 -15.94 -3.61
N CYS A 134 -10.68 -16.61 -3.23
CA CYS A 134 -9.36 -16.34 -3.79
C CYS A 134 -8.62 -17.65 -4.07
N ILE A 135 -7.86 -17.64 -5.16
CA ILE A 135 -6.82 -18.62 -5.44
C ILE A 135 -5.46 -17.92 -5.39
N SER A 136 -4.56 -18.40 -4.53
CA SER A 136 -3.17 -17.97 -4.45
C SER A 136 -2.28 -19.02 -5.09
N ILE A 137 -1.44 -18.65 -6.06
CA ILE A 137 -0.61 -19.56 -6.85
C ILE A 137 0.84 -19.11 -6.78
N ASP A 138 1.73 -20.01 -6.32
CA ASP A 138 3.18 -19.86 -6.42
C ASP A 138 3.71 -20.88 -7.45
N PRO A 139 3.93 -20.44 -8.71
CA PRO A 139 4.37 -21.34 -9.77
C PRO A 139 5.84 -21.77 -9.66
N ASP A 140 6.64 -20.97 -8.95
CA ASP A 140 8.04 -21.30 -8.70
C ASP A 140 8.20 -22.33 -7.57
N ASN A 141 7.16 -22.52 -6.75
CA ASN A 141 7.13 -23.37 -5.55
C ASN A 141 8.30 -23.07 -4.58
N ASP A 142 8.67 -21.79 -4.49
CA ASP A 142 9.76 -21.27 -3.65
C ASP A 142 9.29 -20.49 -2.44
N GLN A 143 7.98 -20.27 -2.32
CA GLN A 143 7.31 -19.57 -1.23
C GLN A 143 7.70 -18.07 -1.13
N GLN A 144 8.30 -17.49 -2.19
CA GLN A 144 8.75 -16.10 -2.20
C GLN A 144 7.66 -15.14 -2.65
N LYS A 145 6.81 -15.59 -3.60
CA LYS A 145 5.69 -14.81 -4.13
C LYS A 145 4.54 -15.71 -4.53
N ALA A 146 3.33 -15.16 -4.56
CA ALA A 146 2.16 -15.81 -5.12
C ALA A 146 1.32 -14.80 -5.88
N TYR A 147 0.76 -15.22 -7.02
CA TYR A 147 -0.31 -14.50 -7.71
C TYR A 147 -1.62 -14.82 -7.03
N GLU A 148 -2.39 -13.79 -6.67
CA GLU A 148 -3.67 -13.95 -5.99
C GLU A 148 -4.79 -13.39 -6.85
N PHE A 149 -5.82 -14.21 -7.08
CA PHE A 149 -6.98 -13.91 -7.92
C PHE A 149 -8.24 -13.98 -7.08
N TYR A 150 -8.87 -12.84 -6.86
CA TYR A 150 -10.06 -12.68 -6.03
C TYR A 150 -11.29 -12.46 -6.88
N VAL A 151 -12.40 -13.09 -6.51
CA VAL A 151 -13.71 -12.90 -7.15
C VAL A 151 -14.79 -12.76 -6.09
N ASN A 152 -15.58 -11.68 -6.14
CA ASN A 152 -16.74 -11.55 -5.28
C ASN A 152 -17.97 -12.28 -5.88
N ALA A 153 -19.05 -12.39 -5.12
CA ALA A 153 -20.27 -13.09 -5.55
C ALA A 153 -21.02 -12.45 -6.75
N ARG A 154 -20.52 -11.34 -7.30
CA ARG A 154 -20.99 -10.73 -8.56
C ARG A 154 -19.99 -10.87 -9.71
N GLY A 155 -18.90 -11.62 -9.50
CA GLY A 155 -17.86 -11.84 -10.51
C GLY A 155 -16.99 -10.61 -10.76
N ILE A 156 -16.91 -9.66 -9.82
CA ILE A 156 -15.94 -8.57 -9.86
C ILE A 156 -14.60 -9.12 -9.41
N GLN A 157 -13.56 -8.73 -10.15
CA GLN A 157 -12.19 -9.18 -9.98
C GLN A 157 -11.40 -8.26 -9.05
N ALA A 158 -10.46 -8.86 -8.32
CA ALA A 158 -9.28 -8.19 -7.81
C ALA A 158 -8.09 -9.14 -7.94
N ASP A 159 -6.92 -8.62 -8.14
CA ASP A 159 -5.68 -9.37 -8.16
C ASP A 159 -4.59 -8.61 -7.42
N GLN A 160 -3.67 -9.36 -6.90
CA GLN A 160 -2.50 -8.82 -6.22
C GLN A 160 -1.32 -9.79 -6.28
N LEU A 161 -0.14 -9.25 -6.03
CA LEU A 161 1.06 -10.04 -5.85
C LEU A 161 1.41 -10.11 -4.37
N TRP A 162 1.22 -11.28 -3.78
CA TRP A 162 1.68 -11.57 -2.42
C TRP A 162 3.18 -11.86 -2.41
N GLN A 163 3.90 -11.39 -1.39
CA GLN A 163 5.33 -11.59 -1.21
C GLN A 163 5.65 -12.14 0.19
N ALA A 164 6.70 -12.94 0.32
CA ALA A 164 7.11 -13.60 1.57
C ALA A 164 7.40 -12.64 2.74
N ASN A 165 7.70 -11.37 2.45
CA ASN A 165 7.87 -10.32 3.44
C ASN A 165 6.53 -9.76 3.97
N GLY A 166 5.38 -10.35 3.60
CA GLY A 166 4.05 -9.93 4.00
C GLY A 166 3.52 -8.70 3.25
N ASN A 167 4.17 -8.29 2.15
CA ASN A 167 3.66 -7.23 1.30
C ASN A 167 2.66 -7.81 0.28
N GLU A 168 1.54 -7.13 0.12
CA GLU A 168 0.49 -7.41 -0.86
C GLU A 168 0.41 -6.21 -1.82
N ASP A 169 0.82 -6.42 -3.08
CA ASP A 169 0.83 -5.37 -4.09
C ASP A 169 -0.45 -5.45 -4.93
N VAL A 170 -1.47 -4.70 -4.52
CA VAL A 170 -2.78 -4.61 -5.20
C VAL A 170 -2.73 -3.81 -6.50
N SER A 171 -1.59 -3.22 -6.85
CA SER A 171 -1.42 -2.53 -8.12
C SER A 171 -1.01 -3.47 -9.26
N TYR A 172 -0.75 -4.75 -8.95
CA TYR A 172 -0.31 -5.76 -9.89
C TYR A 172 -1.49 -6.34 -10.66
N ASP A 173 -1.74 -5.84 -11.86
CA ASP A 173 -2.85 -6.23 -12.73
C ASP A 173 -2.50 -7.38 -13.68
N LEU A 174 -3.42 -8.34 -13.83
CA LEU A 174 -3.32 -9.47 -14.76
C LEU A 174 -4.56 -9.55 -15.67
N VAL A 175 -4.40 -10.20 -16.83
CA VAL A 175 -5.52 -10.47 -17.75
C VAL A 175 -6.04 -11.88 -17.51
N TRP A 176 -7.24 -11.98 -16.97
CA TRP A 176 -7.94 -13.24 -16.67
C TRP A 176 -9.45 -13.03 -16.69
N GLN A 177 -10.24 -14.08 -16.56
CA GLN A 177 -11.70 -14.01 -16.64
C GLN A 177 -12.35 -14.63 -15.42
N SER A 178 -13.48 -14.06 -15.03
CA SER A 178 -14.33 -14.60 -13.98
C SER A 178 -15.80 -14.26 -14.21
N GLU A 179 -16.66 -15.18 -13.78
CA GLU A 179 -18.09 -14.96 -13.60
C GLU A 179 -18.55 -15.55 -12.29
N ALA A 180 -19.61 -15.00 -11.72
CA ALA A 180 -20.21 -15.51 -10.50
C ALA A 180 -21.74 -15.33 -10.55
N LYS A 181 -22.45 -16.23 -9.86
CA LYS A 181 -23.90 -16.23 -9.78
C LYS A 181 -24.38 -16.53 -8.37
N ILE A 182 -25.38 -15.78 -7.96
CA ILE A 182 -26.03 -15.91 -6.65
C ILE A 182 -27.30 -16.72 -6.81
N PHE A 183 -27.47 -17.77 -5.98
CA PHE A 183 -28.61 -18.65 -5.89
C PHE A 183 -29.34 -18.45 -4.55
N GLU A 184 -30.35 -19.26 -4.26
CA GLU A 184 -31.18 -19.10 -3.08
C GLU A 184 -30.42 -19.31 -1.75
N ASN A 185 -29.50 -20.30 -1.69
CA ASN A 185 -28.78 -20.73 -0.49
C ASN A 185 -27.27 -20.93 -0.70
N TYR A 186 -26.74 -20.49 -1.84
CA TYR A 186 -25.31 -20.50 -2.14
C TYR A 186 -24.99 -19.50 -3.26
N TRP A 187 -23.72 -19.26 -3.48
CA TRP A 187 -23.23 -18.61 -4.69
C TRP A 187 -22.06 -19.39 -5.27
N SER A 188 -21.83 -19.25 -6.56
CA SER A 188 -20.71 -19.88 -7.26
C SER A 188 -19.90 -18.83 -7.99
N ALA A 189 -18.62 -19.14 -8.18
CA ALA A 189 -17.69 -18.36 -8.98
C ALA A 189 -16.86 -19.30 -9.86
N GLU A 190 -16.61 -18.87 -11.10
CA GLU A 190 -15.73 -19.51 -12.05
C GLU A 190 -14.62 -18.57 -12.47
N ILE A 191 -13.42 -19.10 -12.57
CA ILE A 191 -12.17 -18.37 -12.86
C ILE A 191 -11.46 -19.10 -13.99
N ARG A 192 -11.01 -18.35 -15.01
CA ARG A 192 -10.12 -18.80 -16.06
C ARG A 192 -8.85 -17.97 -16.07
N ILE A 193 -7.72 -18.58 -15.81
CA ILE A 193 -6.40 -17.93 -15.74
C ILE A 193 -5.58 -18.40 -16.93
N PRO A 194 -5.31 -17.56 -17.96
CA PRO A 194 -4.41 -17.93 -19.05
C PRO A 194 -2.99 -18.15 -18.53
N PHE A 195 -2.32 -19.21 -18.94
CA PHE A 195 -0.92 -19.48 -18.55
C PHE A 195 0.02 -18.36 -19.00
N GLU A 196 -0.26 -17.70 -20.12
CA GLU A 196 0.51 -16.56 -20.62
C GLU A 196 0.44 -15.32 -19.69
N SER A 197 -0.52 -15.28 -18.76
CA SER A 197 -0.62 -14.22 -17.73
C SER A 197 0.26 -14.51 -16.51
N LEU A 198 0.81 -15.71 -16.38
CA LEU A 198 1.66 -16.14 -15.26
C LEU A 198 3.13 -16.22 -15.70
N ARG A 199 4.02 -16.17 -14.73
CA ARG A 199 5.44 -16.50 -14.91
C ARG A 199 5.72 -17.76 -14.13
N PHE A 200 6.22 -18.79 -14.82
CA PHE A 200 6.48 -20.11 -14.25
C PHE A 200 7.73 -20.75 -14.88
N PRO A 201 8.35 -21.75 -14.22
CA PRO A 201 9.53 -22.43 -14.75
C PRO A 201 9.24 -23.12 -16.09
N SER A 202 10.14 -22.94 -17.07
CA SER A 202 10.06 -23.55 -18.40
C SER A 202 10.42 -25.05 -18.34
N ARG A 203 9.45 -25.87 -17.93
CA ARG A 203 9.53 -27.35 -17.84
C ARG A 203 8.17 -27.97 -18.10
N GLU A 204 8.11 -29.18 -18.57
CA GLU A 204 6.85 -29.87 -18.84
C GLU A 204 6.12 -30.28 -17.56
N GLU A 205 6.83 -30.92 -16.62
CA GLU A 205 6.28 -31.28 -15.32
C GLU A 205 6.28 -30.05 -14.39
N GLN A 206 5.07 -29.60 -14.04
CA GLN A 206 4.84 -28.46 -13.15
C GLN A 206 4.43 -28.95 -11.76
N GLU A 207 5.02 -28.35 -10.73
CA GLU A 207 4.57 -28.46 -9.35
C GLU A 207 4.47 -27.05 -8.75
N TRP A 208 3.25 -26.62 -8.47
CA TRP A 208 2.95 -25.29 -7.94
C TRP A 208 2.39 -25.39 -6.54
N SER A 209 2.74 -24.43 -5.66
CA SER A 209 2.06 -24.28 -4.38
C SER A 209 0.76 -23.51 -4.58
N ILE A 210 -0.32 -23.92 -3.87
CA ILE A 210 -1.65 -23.34 -4.06
C ILE A 210 -2.42 -23.25 -2.74
N HIS A 211 -3.09 -22.09 -2.53
CA HIS A 211 -4.15 -21.91 -1.55
C HIS A 211 -5.48 -21.57 -2.21
N PHE A 212 -6.56 -22.14 -1.69
CA PHE A 212 -7.93 -21.67 -1.93
C PHE A 212 -8.43 -21.07 -0.64
N THR A 213 -8.91 -19.85 -0.70
CA THR A 213 -9.41 -19.11 0.47
C THR A 213 -10.79 -18.51 0.19
N ARG A 214 -11.57 -18.30 1.25
CA ARG A 214 -12.88 -17.61 1.22
C ARG A 214 -12.95 -16.61 2.35
N HIS A 215 -13.47 -15.43 2.06
CA HIS A 215 -13.86 -14.43 3.02
C HIS A 215 -15.38 -14.46 3.22
N PHE A 216 -15.80 -14.52 4.48
CA PHE A 216 -17.21 -14.58 4.90
C PHE A 216 -17.47 -13.54 5.99
N PRO A 217 -17.71 -12.26 5.60
CA PRO A 217 -17.87 -11.14 6.54
C PRO A 217 -19.31 -11.12 7.12
N ARG A 218 -19.53 -11.80 8.24
CA ARG A 218 -20.79 -11.82 9.00
C ARG A 218 -20.59 -11.17 10.38
N GLU A 219 -20.92 -11.90 11.46
CA GLU A 219 -20.69 -11.45 12.84
C GLU A 219 -19.20 -11.22 13.13
N ASN A 220 -18.34 -12.08 12.57
CA ASN A 220 -16.90 -11.92 12.54
C ASN A 220 -16.43 -11.69 11.12
N ASP A 221 -15.18 -11.30 10.98
CA ASP A 221 -14.45 -11.25 9.72
C ASP A 221 -13.84 -12.64 9.47
N TYR A 222 -14.69 -13.63 9.11
CA TYR A 222 -14.27 -15.02 8.94
C TYR A 222 -13.46 -15.19 7.66
N ARG A 223 -12.35 -15.93 7.79
CA ARG A 223 -11.55 -16.41 6.65
C ARG A 223 -11.35 -17.91 6.73
N PHE A 224 -11.60 -18.58 5.63
CA PHE A 224 -11.47 -20.03 5.49
C PHE A 224 -10.41 -20.34 4.46
N SER A 225 -9.68 -21.42 4.67
CA SER A 225 -8.68 -21.92 3.71
C SER A 225 -8.83 -23.44 3.50
N TRP A 226 -8.48 -23.87 2.32
CA TRP A 226 -8.48 -25.30 1.97
C TRP A 226 -7.40 -26.08 2.75
N MET A 227 -6.20 -25.51 2.91
CA MET A 227 -5.15 -26.03 3.78
C MET A 227 -5.18 -25.31 5.12
N PRO A 228 -4.90 -26.01 6.24
CA PRO A 228 -4.83 -25.36 7.53
C PRO A 228 -3.67 -24.36 7.59
N ILE A 229 -3.93 -23.20 8.17
CA ILE A 229 -2.95 -22.11 8.35
C ILE A 229 -2.74 -21.89 9.84
N SER A 230 -1.52 -22.14 10.32
CA SER A 230 -1.14 -21.88 11.70
C SER A 230 -0.45 -20.53 11.86
N ALA A 231 -0.90 -19.73 12.80
CA ALA A 231 -0.26 -18.48 13.19
C ALA A 231 1.11 -18.67 13.89
N ASN A 232 1.51 -19.91 14.19
CA ASN A 232 2.86 -20.24 14.68
C ASN A 232 3.88 -20.44 13.56
N ASN A 233 3.43 -20.39 12.30
CA ASN A 233 4.27 -20.48 11.12
C ASN A 233 4.14 -19.16 10.33
N ASN A 234 5.22 -18.41 10.22
CA ASN A 234 5.26 -17.10 9.56
C ASN A 234 5.27 -17.18 8.02
N SER A 235 5.19 -18.37 7.44
CA SER A 235 5.09 -18.60 6.00
C SER A 235 3.67 -18.93 5.60
N PHE A 236 2.99 -18.04 4.89
CA PHE A 236 1.68 -18.32 4.31
C PHE A 236 1.77 -19.41 3.23
N MET A 237 2.59 -19.18 2.18
CA MET A 237 2.76 -20.14 1.08
C MET A 237 3.50 -21.42 1.49
N GLY A 238 4.26 -21.42 2.60
CA GLY A 238 4.87 -22.64 3.15
C GLY A 238 3.87 -23.63 3.76
N GLN A 239 2.62 -23.21 3.94
CA GLN A 239 1.50 -24.02 4.44
C GLN A 239 0.48 -24.36 3.34
N ALA A 240 0.81 -24.01 2.10
CA ALA A 240 -0.03 -24.28 0.94
C ALA A 240 -0.06 -25.78 0.57
N GLY A 241 -1.16 -26.21 -0.04
CA GLY A 241 -1.20 -27.46 -0.78
C GLY A 241 -0.46 -27.34 -2.11
N LYS A 242 -0.46 -28.42 -2.89
CA LYS A 242 0.24 -28.45 -4.16
C LYS A 242 -0.66 -28.92 -5.30
N ILE A 243 -0.31 -28.50 -6.51
CA ILE A 243 -0.83 -29.06 -7.74
C ILE A 243 0.34 -29.60 -8.58
N GLN A 244 0.12 -30.77 -9.20
CA GLN A 244 1.07 -31.39 -10.13
C GLN A 244 0.36 -31.68 -11.44
N PHE A 245 0.92 -31.22 -12.55
CA PHE A 245 0.33 -31.42 -13.88
C PHE A 245 1.39 -31.25 -14.97
N THR A 246 1.08 -31.80 -16.15
CA THR A 246 1.97 -31.74 -17.31
C THR A 246 1.54 -30.60 -18.22
N MET A 247 2.44 -29.65 -18.42
CA MET A 247 2.20 -28.48 -19.31
C MET A 247 2.58 -28.83 -20.74
N PRO A 248 1.72 -28.52 -21.75
CA PRO A 248 2.10 -28.69 -23.15
C PRO A 248 3.36 -27.87 -23.52
N GLN A 249 4.24 -28.42 -24.35
CA GLN A 249 5.53 -27.84 -24.72
C GLN A 249 5.40 -26.43 -25.33
N VAL A 250 4.31 -26.16 -26.10
CA VAL A 250 4.02 -24.84 -26.66
C VAL A 250 3.93 -23.76 -25.58
N GLN A 251 3.44 -24.09 -24.40
CA GLN A 251 3.32 -23.15 -23.29
C GLN A 251 4.64 -22.93 -22.54
N THR A 252 5.50 -23.95 -22.51
CA THR A 252 6.83 -23.82 -21.88
C THR A 252 7.79 -22.99 -22.70
N ASP A 253 7.61 -22.94 -24.03
CA ASP A 253 8.37 -22.05 -24.93
C ASP A 253 7.99 -20.56 -24.72
N GLY A 254 6.75 -20.31 -24.27
CA GLY A 254 6.28 -19.06 -23.67
C GLY A 254 6.54 -17.75 -24.43
N ARG A 255 6.68 -17.82 -25.78
CA ARG A 255 6.88 -16.63 -26.61
C ARG A 255 5.57 -15.87 -26.73
N THR A 256 5.54 -14.67 -26.17
CA THR A 256 4.38 -13.80 -26.22
C THR A 256 4.79 -12.44 -26.75
N LEU A 257 3.94 -11.80 -27.53
CA LEU A 257 4.09 -10.42 -27.93
C LEU A 257 2.88 -9.62 -27.46
N GLU A 258 3.12 -8.62 -26.62
CA GLU A 258 2.09 -7.70 -26.17
C GLU A 258 2.43 -6.29 -26.68
N VAL A 259 1.42 -5.58 -27.17
CA VAL A 259 1.57 -4.20 -27.65
C VAL A 259 0.48 -3.35 -27.01
N LEU A 260 0.88 -2.26 -26.38
CA LEU A 260 0.02 -1.35 -25.63
C LEU A 260 0.12 0.08 -26.15
N PRO A 261 -0.48 0.42 -27.31
CA PRO A 261 -0.57 1.78 -27.78
C PRO A 261 -1.56 2.58 -26.95
N PHE A 262 -1.29 3.86 -26.78
CA PHE A 262 -2.22 4.80 -26.18
C PHE A 262 -2.18 6.16 -26.91
N ALA A 263 -3.28 6.89 -26.76
CA ALA A 263 -3.40 8.29 -27.14
C ALA A 263 -4.18 9.05 -26.07
N ILE A 264 -3.73 10.24 -25.76
CA ILE A 264 -4.40 11.17 -24.86
C ILE A 264 -4.45 12.56 -25.49
N GLY A 265 -5.61 13.20 -25.37
CA GLY A 265 -5.79 14.62 -25.70
C GLY A 265 -6.18 15.36 -24.44
N THR A 266 -5.49 16.43 -24.11
CA THR A 266 -5.76 17.27 -22.93
C THR A 266 -5.91 18.72 -23.35
N GLN A 267 -7.03 19.35 -22.95
CA GLN A 267 -7.26 20.79 -23.09
C GLN A 267 -7.24 21.43 -21.70
N GLN A 268 -6.32 22.35 -21.49
CA GLN A 268 -6.20 23.11 -20.24
C GLN A 268 -6.59 24.56 -20.43
N SER A 269 -7.18 25.14 -19.41
CA SER A 269 -7.51 26.55 -19.32
C SER A 269 -7.24 27.04 -17.92
N TYR A 270 -6.67 28.22 -17.81
CA TYR A 270 -6.45 28.88 -16.52
C TYR A 270 -6.83 30.34 -16.55
N ARG A 271 -7.17 30.86 -15.39
CA ARG A 271 -7.46 32.27 -15.19
C ARG A 271 -6.17 33.03 -14.90
N ASN A 272 -5.81 33.91 -15.79
CA ASN A 272 -4.69 34.83 -15.61
C ASN A 272 -5.20 36.12 -14.97
N ILE A 273 -4.63 36.49 -13.82
CA ILE A 273 -4.96 37.72 -13.08
C ILE A 273 -3.74 38.63 -13.15
N LYS A 274 -3.88 39.74 -13.86
CA LYS A 274 -2.82 40.76 -13.95
C LYS A 274 -2.69 41.56 -12.67
N SER A 275 -1.57 42.25 -12.53
CA SER A 275 -1.29 43.15 -11.37
C SER A 275 -2.27 44.33 -11.24
N ASP A 276 -2.95 44.72 -12.31
CA ASP A 276 -4.01 45.71 -12.35
C ASP A 276 -5.39 45.20 -11.93
N GLY A 277 -5.49 43.90 -11.58
CA GLY A 277 -6.74 43.23 -11.21
C GLY A 277 -7.60 42.77 -12.38
N THR A 278 -7.16 42.98 -13.64
CA THR A 278 -7.88 42.47 -14.79
C THR A 278 -7.74 40.94 -14.90
N GLU A 279 -8.84 40.29 -15.17
CA GLU A 279 -8.93 38.81 -15.24
C GLU A 279 -9.24 38.38 -16.66
N LYS A 280 -8.52 37.37 -17.15
CA LYS A 280 -8.77 36.74 -18.45
C LYS A 280 -8.56 35.25 -18.40
N TRP A 281 -9.51 34.50 -18.95
CA TRP A 281 -9.30 33.08 -19.24
C TRP A 281 -8.32 32.93 -20.41
N GLN A 282 -7.32 32.10 -20.20
CA GLN A 282 -6.37 31.68 -21.21
C GLN A 282 -6.56 30.19 -21.45
N ASN A 283 -6.82 29.83 -22.70
CA ASN A 283 -6.87 28.44 -23.12
C ASN A 283 -5.50 28.10 -23.72
N GLU A 284 -4.88 27.04 -23.19
CA GLU A 284 -3.69 26.47 -23.79
C GLU A 284 -4.08 25.72 -25.09
N PRO A 285 -3.16 25.56 -26.02
CA PRO A 285 -3.39 24.68 -27.17
C PRO A 285 -3.75 23.27 -26.74
N LEU A 286 -4.53 22.56 -27.55
CA LEU A 286 -4.81 21.14 -27.33
C LEU A 286 -3.49 20.37 -27.33
N GLU A 287 -3.13 19.83 -26.19
CA GLU A 287 -1.98 18.95 -26.05
C GLU A 287 -2.39 17.52 -26.40
N THR A 288 -1.73 16.94 -27.38
CA THR A 288 -1.91 15.54 -27.76
C THR A 288 -0.64 14.77 -27.50
N ARG A 289 -0.77 13.65 -26.78
CA ARG A 289 0.33 12.71 -26.55
C ARG A 289 -0.07 11.34 -27.07
N ALA A 290 0.86 10.68 -27.74
CA ALA A 290 0.73 9.28 -28.12
C ALA A 290 2.03 8.55 -27.80
N GLY A 291 1.90 7.30 -27.44
CA GLY A 291 3.04 6.44 -27.15
C GLY A 291 2.63 4.98 -27.20
N PHE A 292 3.57 4.12 -26.92
CA PHE A 292 3.34 2.68 -26.91
C PHE A 292 4.27 1.97 -25.94
N GLY A 293 3.81 0.82 -25.45
CA GLY A 293 4.62 -0.20 -24.79
C GLY A 293 4.64 -1.45 -25.66
N ILE A 294 5.79 -2.13 -25.69
CA ILE A 294 5.96 -3.44 -26.32
C ILE A 294 6.57 -4.35 -25.25
N LYS A 295 5.96 -5.50 -25.06
CA LYS A 295 6.48 -6.54 -24.18
C LYS A 295 6.67 -7.81 -24.97
N TYR A 296 7.86 -8.37 -24.87
CA TYR A 296 8.21 -9.62 -25.53
C TYR A 296 8.68 -10.65 -24.50
N GLY A 297 7.95 -11.75 -24.39
CA GLY A 297 8.36 -12.93 -23.64
C GLY A 297 9.32 -13.75 -24.46
N PHE A 298 10.58 -13.89 -24.00
CA PHE A 298 11.54 -14.82 -24.58
C PHE A 298 11.23 -16.27 -24.17
N SER A 299 10.66 -16.44 -22.98
CA SER A 299 10.18 -17.68 -22.41
C SER A 299 9.09 -17.36 -21.37
N SER A 300 8.51 -18.40 -20.78
CA SER A 300 7.50 -18.25 -19.71
C SER A 300 7.98 -17.45 -18.49
N ASN A 301 9.27 -17.24 -18.30
CA ASN A 301 9.85 -16.58 -17.13
C ASN A 301 10.89 -15.48 -17.40
N LEU A 302 11.06 -15.07 -18.68
CA LEU A 302 11.96 -13.98 -19.07
C LEU A 302 11.25 -13.03 -20.04
N THR A 303 11.17 -11.74 -19.71
CA THR A 303 10.51 -10.72 -20.52
C THR A 303 11.40 -9.52 -20.77
N LEU A 304 11.20 -8.90 -21.94
CA LEU A 304 11.68 -7.57 -22.31
C LEU A 304 10.48 -6.65 -22.45
N ASP A 305 10.47 -5.56 -21.70
CA ASP A 305 9.53 -4.45 -21.83
C ASP A 305 10.25 -3.24 -22.40
N VAL A 306 9.69 -2.60 -23.40
CA VAL A 306 10.17 -1.33 -23.95
C VAL A 306 9.00 -0.38 -24.07
N THR A 307 9.20 0.86 -23.66
CA THR A 307 8.17 1.88 -23.81
C THR A 307 8.77 3.16 -24.39
N TYR A 308 8.00 3.77 -25.26
CA TYR A 308 8.30 5.08 -25.86
C TYR A 308 7.20 6.07 -25.51
N ASN A 309 7.60 7.23 -24.99
CA ASN A 309 6.72 8.31 -24.57
C ASN A 309 5.52 7.80 -23.74
N PRO A 310 5.78 7.01 -22.66
CA PRO A 310 4.71 6.35 -21.95
C PRO A 310 3.74 7.34 -21.32
N ASP A 311 2.50 6.89 -21.12
CA ASP A 311 1.50 7.69 -20.44
C ASP A 311 1.76 7.78 -18.95
N PHE A 312 2.04 8.99 -18.48
CA PHE A 312 2.15 9.31 -17.04
C PHE A 312 1.05 10.26 -16.59
N SER A 313 0.01 10.46 -17.40
CA SER A 313 -1.19 11.15 -16.94
C SER A 313 -1.80 10.34 -15.78
N GLN A 314 -1.74 10.90 -14.59
CA GLN A 314 -2.39 10.32 -13.42
C GLN A 314 -3.89 10.59 -13.55
N ILE A 315 -4.62 9.66 -14.18
CA ILE A 315 -6.08 9.72 -14.30
C ILE A 315 -6.74 9.59 -12.91
N GLU A 316 -6.08 8.88 -12.00
CA GLU A 316 -6.47 8.86 -10.60
C GLU A 316 -5.65 9.89 -9.83
N SER A 317 -6.29 11.01 -9.45
CA SER A 317 -5.67 11.97 -8.56
C SER A 317 -5.31 11.32 -7.22
N ASP A 318 -4.07 11.52 -6.77
CA ASP A 318 -3.68 11.11 -5.42
C ASP A 318 -4.51 11.89 -4.39
N ALA A 319 -4.95 11.23 -3.33
CA ALA A 319 -5.68 11.90 -2.26
C ALA A 319 -4.80 12.95 -1.58
N GLY A 320 -5.37 14.10 -1.25
CA GLY A 320 -4.70 15.12 -0.46
C GLY A 320 -4.26 14.55 0.89
N GLN A 321 -3.06 14.88 1.34
CA GLN A 321 -2.51 14.47 2.64
C GLN A 321 -2.28 15.71 3.50
N VAL A 322 -2.54 15.61 4.81
CA VAL A 322 -2.18 16.67 5.75
C VAL A 322 -0.66 16.74 5.87
N ASN A 323 -0.09 17.85 5.41
CA ASN A 323 1.35 18.08 5.39
C ASN A 323 1.79 19.35 6.15
N VAL A 324 0.87 20.04 6.80
CA VAL A 324 1.12 21.38 7.41
C VAL A 324 2.16 21.38 8.53
N ASN A 325 2.57 20.22 9.04
CA ASN A 325 3.65 20.08 10.04
C ASN A 325 4.65 18.95 9.69
N ASN A 326 4.66 18.50 8.43
CA ASN A 326 5.57 17.44 7.97
C ASN A 326 6.75 18.04 7.18
N PRO A 327 7.99 17.96 7.69
CA PRO A 327 9.17 18.46 6.99
C PRO A 327 9.75 17.44 6.00
N PHE A 328 9.18 16.23 5.89
CA PHE A 328 9.68 15.16 5.05
C PHE A 328 8.85 14.98 3.77
N ALA A 329 9.50 14.49 2.70
CA ALA A 329 8.83 14.17 1.46
C ALA A 329 7.74 13.11 1.66
N LEU A 330 6.62 13.25 0.92
CA LEU A 330 5.53 12.28 0.91
C LEU A 330 5.83 11.16 -0.08
N PHE A 331 5.52 9.93 0.32
CA PHE A 331 5.62 8.75 -0.55
C PHE A 331 4.30 8.51 -1.30
N TYR A 332 4.39 8.23 -2.59
CA TYR A 332 3.26 7.85 -3.44
C TYR A 332 3.53 6.48 -4.09
N SER A 333 2.58 5.59 -4.02
CA SER A 333 2.67 4.27 -4.65
C SER A 333 2.71 4.35 -6.18
N GLU A 334 3.32 3.37 -6.84
CA GLU A 334 3.39 3.29 -8.30
C GLU A 334 2.03 2.84 -8.89
N LYS A 335 1.61 3.48 -9.97
CA LYS A 335 0.37 3.15 -10.70
C LYS A 335 0.59 2.92 -12.19
N ARG A 336 1.80 3.10 -12.68
CA ARG A 336 2.15 3.01 -14.11
C ARG A 336 2.45 1.57 -14.52
N PRO A 337 1.75 0.97 -15.50
CA PRO A 337 1.86 -0.45 -15.84
C PRO A 337 3.28 -0.93 -16.14
N PHE A 338 4.08 -0.11 -16.84
CA PHE A 338 5.48 -0.44 -17.16
C PHE A 338 6.32 -0.76 -15.91
N PHE A 339 6.10 -0.09 -14.79
CA PHE A 339 6.87 -0.28 -13.56
C PHE A 339 6.27 -1.32 -12.61
N GLN A 340 5.03 -1.73 -12.81
CA GLN A 340 4.34 -2.70 -11.94
C GLN A 340 4.87 -4.12 -12.17
N GLU A 341 4.97 -4.58 -13.41
CA GLU A 341 5.47 -5.92 -13.69
C GLU A 341 6.95 -6.07 -13.30
N GLY A 342 7.24 -7.17 -12.58
CA GLY A 342 8.58 -7.45 -12.04
C GLY A 342 9.01 -6.49 -10.93
N SER A 343 8.10 -5.66 -10.39
CA SER A 343 8.38 -4.75 -9.26
C SER A 343 8.90 -5.50 -8.05
N ASP A 344 8.43 -6.73 -7.83
CA ASP A 344 8.85 -7.64 -6.76
C ASP A 344 10.35 -7.93 -6.77
N ILE A 345 10.99 -7.93 -7.96
CA ILE A 345 12.42 -8.18 -8.09
C ILE A 345 13.22 -7.04 -7.44
N TYR A 346 12.78 -5.78 -7.62
CA TYR A 346 13.51 -4.59 -7.16
C TYR A 346 13.34 -4.27 -5.67
N VAL A 347 12.46 -4.98 -4.98
CA VAL A 347 12.24 -4.78 -3.55
C VAL A 347 13.48 -5.15 -2.76
N VAL A 348 13.99 -4.21 -1.96
CA VAL A 348 15.03 -4.39 -0.95
C VAL A 348 14.43 -4.06 0.40
N ASP A 349 14.37 -4.99 1.33
CA ASP A 349 13.87 -4.79 2.70
C ASP A 349 12.60 -3.93 2.85
N ARG A 350 11.43 -4.50 2.51
CA ARG A 350 10.12 -3.86 2.67
C ARG A 350 9.43 -4.18 4.00
N ASN A 351 10.07 -4.68 4.99
CA ASN A 351 9.42 -4.89 6.28
C ASN A 351 9.22 -3.54 7.02
N SER A 352 8.35 -2.70 6.50
CA SER A 352 7.75 -1.66 7.31
C SER A 352 6.71 -2.32 8.21
N THR A 353 7.10 -2.70 9.39
CA THR A 353 6.13 -2.97 10.45
C THR A 353 5.46 -1.64 10.75
N ALA A 354 4.26 -1.43 10.20
CA ALA A 354 3.50 -0.21 10.39
C ALA A 354 3.48 0.18 11.87
N GLY A 355 4.03 1.37 12.18
CA GLY A 355 4.05 1.93 13.53
C GLY A 355 5.37 1.79 14.29
N VAL A 356 6.47 1.52 13.64
CA VAL A 356 7.82 1.70 14.20
C VAL A 356 8.13 3.19 14.23
N ALA A 357 8.58 3.71 15.36
CA ALA A 357 8.81 5.15 15.54
C ALA A 357 10.07 5.65 14.79
N ILE A 358 11.00 4.74 14.47
CA ILE A 358 12.24 5.06 13.75
C ILE A 358 12.34 4.39 12.38
N ASP A 359 11.39 3.50 12.03
CA ASP A 359 11.40 2.80 10.75
C ASP A 359 11.13 3.80 9.62
N GLN A 360 12.19 4.18 8.94
CA GLN A 360 12.09 5.04 7.78
C GLN A 360 11.73 4.21 6.56
N PHE A 361 10.92 4.80 5.70
CA PHE A 361 10.65 4.24 4.40
C PHE A 361 11.93 4.34 3.53
N ILE A 362 12.52 3.17 3.23
CA ILE A 362 13.68 3.07 2.37
C ILE A 362 13.26 2.39 1.08
N ASN A 363 13.52 3.05 -0.02
CA ASN A 363 13.43 2.43 -1.33
C ASN A 363 14.64 2.84 -2.17
N LEU A 364 15.54 1.90 -2.48
CA LEU A 364 16.73 2.17 -3.29
C LEU A 364 16.40 2.34 -4.78
N PHE A 365 15.24 1.85 -5.22
CA PHE A 365 14.66 2.13 -6.53
C PHE A 365 13.20 2.53 -6.38
N TYR A 366 12.94 3.82 -6.41
CA TYR A 366 11.61 4.42 -6.41
C TYR A 366 11.24 4.84 -7.82
N THR A 367 10.35 4.12 -8.43
CA THR A 367 9.99 4.29 -9.85
C THR A 367 9.51 5.69 -10.20
N ARG A 368 8.84 6.40 -9.26
CA ARG A 368 8.43 7.79 -9.46
C ARG A 368 9.57 8.81 -9.44
N SER A 369 10.81 8.38 -9.12
CA SER A 369 12.01 9.21 -9.37
C SER A 369 12.27 9.37 -10.87
N ILE A 370 11.81 8.42 -11.70
CA ILE A 370 11.70 8.53 -13.16
C ILE A 370 10.36 9.21 -13.45
N ASN A 371 10.41 10.52 -13.73
CA ASN A 371 9.22 11.37 -13.72
C ASN A 371 8.53 11.50 -15.09
N ASP A 372 9.28 11.83 -16.14
CA ASP A 372 8.79 12.04 -17.52
C ASP A 372 9.73 11.37 -18.52
N PRO A 373 9.81 10.02 -18.56
CA PRO A 373 10.72 9.35 -19.47
C PRO A 373 10.29 9.49 -20.93
N LEU A 374 11.25 9.77 -21.80
CA LEU A 374 11.08 9.71 -23.25
C LEU A 374 11.04 8.25 -23.70
N TYR A 375 11.93 7.43 -23.14
CA TYR A 375 11.91 5.98 -23.34
C TYR A 375 12.38 5.28 -22.07
N ALA A 376 11.90 4.06 -21.90
CA ALA A 376 12.41 3.16 -20.88
C ALA A 376 12.41 1.73 -21.42
N GLY A 377 13.34 0.93 -20.92
CA GLY A 377 13.45 -0.50 -21.22
C GLY A 377 13.72 -1.30 -19.95
N LYS A 378 13.16 -2.48 -19.88
CA LYS A 378 13.32 -3.38 -18.74
C LYS A 378 13.41 -4.82 -19.20
N ILE A 379 14.41 -5.55 -18.71
CA ILE A 379 14.48 -7.00 -18.77
C ILE A 379 14.24 -7.52 -17.37
N SER A 380 13.30 -8.43 -17.22
CA SER A 380 12.99 -9.04 -15.92
C SER A 380 12.69 -10.53 -16.09
N GLY A 381 13.12 -11.31 -15.12
CA GLY A 381 12.83 -12.73 -15.14
C GLY A 381 13.65 -13.54 -14.16
N ARG A 382 13.59 -14.86 -14.33
CA ARG A 382 14.23 -15.81 -13.44
C ARG A 382 14.98 -16.90 -14.21
N PHE A 383 16.17 -17.22 -13.78
CA PHE A 383 17.00 -18.31 -14.28
C PHE A 383 17.31 -19.30 -13.12
N GLY A 384 16.54 -20.38 -13.04
CA GLY A 384 16.65 -21.30 -11.92
C GLY A 384 16.37 -20.58 -10.58
N LYS A 385 17.39 -20.47 -9.72
CA LYS A 385 17.31 -19.78 -8.42
C LYS A 385 17.68 -18.29 -8.47
N VAL A 386 18.01 -17.74 -9.62
CA VAL A 386 18.43 -16.35 -9.77
C VAL A 386 17.33 -15.54 -10.44
N SER A 387 16.78 -14.56 -9.73
CA SER A 387 15.92 -13.51 -10.31
C SER A 387 16.78 -12.34 -10.75
N VAL A 388 16.50 -11.78 -11.93
CA VAL A 388 17.24 -10.65 -12.53
C VAL A 388 16.25 -9.60 -13.00
N GLY A 389 16.52 -8.34 -12.68
CA GLY A 389 15.85 -7.19 -13.24
C GLY A 389 16.88 -6.15 -13.67
N TYR A 390 16.78 -5.66 -14.92
CA TYR A 390 17.59 -4.56 -15.41
C TYR A 390 16.66 -3.53 -16.05
N THR A 391 16.66 -2.31 -15.52
CA THR A 391 15.85 -1.19 -16.02
C THR A 391 16.75 -0.04 -16.47
N VAL A 392 16.47 0.49 -17.65
CA VAL A 392 17.06 1.72 -18.17
C VAL A 392 15.96 2.73 -18.47
N ALA A 393 16.20 4.01 -18.21
CA ALA A 393 15.28 5.07 -18.59
C ALA A 393 16.03 6.36 -18.90
N MET A 394 15.47 7.14 -19.86
CA MET A 394 15.92 8.50 -20.13
C MET A 394 14.76 9.45 -19.80
N ASP A 395 14.97 10.27 -18.80
CA ASP A 395 13.99 11.22 -18.27
C ASP A 395 14.21 12.62 -18.87
N ARG A 396 13.13 13.33 -19.22
CA ARG A 396 13.19 14.70 -19.75
C ARG A 396 13.38 15.73 -18.66
N SER A 397 12.83 15.46 -17.47
CA SER A 397 12.95 16.31 -16.29
C SER A 397 13.27 15.46 -15.07
N THR A 398 14.21 15.94 -14.26
CA THR A 398 14.78 15.15 -13.17
C THR A 398 14.35 15.67 -11.81
N PRO A 399 13.55 14.92 -11.03
CA PRO A 399 13.30 15.23 -9.64
C PRO A 399 14.45 14.74 -8.76
N PHE A 400 14.76 15.51 -7.72
CA PHE A 400 15.67 15.13 -6.64
C PHE A 400 14.88 15.09 -5.32
N ILE A 401 15.09 14.03 -4.55
CA ILE A 401 14.64 13.88 -3.16
C ILE A 401 15.89 13.82 -2.31
N ILE A 402 16.24 14.93 -1.68
CA ILE A 402 17.50 15.08 -0.95
C ILE A 402 17.22 14.92 0.54
N PRO A 403 17.69 13.83 1.16
CA PRO A 403 17.52 13.62 2.60
C PRO A 403 18.51 14.46 3.40
N PHE A 404 18.04 15.03 4.49
CA PHE A 404 18.85 15.65 5.53
C PHE A 404 18.49 15.03 6.90
N GLU A 405 19.19 15.43 7.93
CA GLU A 405 18.99 14.93 9.29
C GLU A 405 17.54 15.19 9.80
N GLU A 406 16.99 16.37 9.49
CA GLU A 406 15.74 16.87 10.08
C GLU A 406 14.60 17.08 9.07
N ASN A 407 14.90 16.99 7.78
CA ASN A 407 13.91 17.24 6.70
C ASN A 407 14.34 16.61 5.38
N THR A 408 13.49 16.76 4.38
CA THR A 408 13.77 16.39 2.98
C THR A 408 13.54 17.61 2.07
N ALA A 409 14.48 17.88 1.17
CA ALA A 409 14.24 18.82 0.09
C ALA A 409 13.79 18.07 -1.18
N VAL A 410 12.79 18.62 -1.89
CA VAL A 410 12.35 18.14 -3.19
C VAL A 410 12.59 19.23 -4.21
N LEU A 411 13.39 18.94 -5.22
CA LEU A 411 13.75 19.84 -6.30
C LEU A 411 13.47 19.17 -7.64
N THR A 412 13.22 19.95 -8.68
CA THR A 412 13.08 19.45 -10.05
C THR A 412 13.88 20.31 -11.00
N THR A 413 14.67 19.67 -11.86
CA THR A 413 15.36 20.35 -12.97
C THR A 413 14.78 19.91 -14.32
N GLN A 414 14.84 20.79 -15.30
CA GLN A 414 14.51 20.47 -16.72
C GLN A 414 15.65 19.75 -17.43
N GLU A 415 16.72 19.43 -16.71
CA GLU A 415 17.85 18.67 -17.26
C GLU A 415 17.48 17.20 -17.41
N ARG A 416 17.89 16.62 -18.54
CA ARG A 416 17.71 15.18 -18.81
C ARG A 416 18.59 14.35 -17.92
N SER A 417 18.10 13.17 -17.53
CA SER A 417 18.89 12.17 -16.83
C SER A 417 18.73 10.77 -17.43
N TYR A 418 19.76 9.96 -17.21
CA TYR A 418 19.82 8.56 -17.59
C TYR A 418 19.92 7.72 -16.34
N SER A 419 18.95 6.83 -16.14
CA SER A 419 18.88 5.91 -15.01
C SER A 419 19.18 4.49 -15.47
N ASN A 420 20.03 3.77 -14.72
CA ASN A 420 20.33 2.36 -14.91
C ASN A 420 20.18 1.66 -13.57
N ILE A 421 19.37 0.62 -13.52
CA ILE A 421 19.10 -0.13 -12.31
C ILE A 421 19.26 -1.62 -12.60
N LEU A 422 20.23 -2.26 -11.93
CA LEU A 422 20.45 -3.70 -11.97
C LEU A 422 20.09 -4.30 -10.62
N ARG A 423 19.25 -5.30 -10.62
CA ARG A 423 18.89 -6.08 -9.45
C ARG A 423 19.07 -7.57 -9.72
N THR A 424 19.73 -8.27 -8.80
CA THR A 424 19.79 -9.73 -8.79
C THR A 424 19.42 -10.24 -7.41
N ARG A 425 18.73 -11.38 -7.36
CA ARG A 425 18.37 -12.07 -6.11
C ARG A 425 18.56 -13.57 -6.29
N TYR A 426 19.30 -14.18 -5.39
CA TYR A 426 19.52 -15.62 -5.35
C TYR A 426 18.64 -16.23 -4.25
N ASP A 427 17.82 -17.19 -4.61
CA ASP A 427 16.97 -17.95 -3.72
C ASP A 427 17.75 -19.11 -3.08
N LEU A 428 17.79 -19.09 -1.75
CA LEU A 428 18.45 -20.11 -0.93
C LEU A 428 17.48 -21.25 -0.53
N GLY A 429 16.18 -21.08 -0.84
CA GLY A 429 15.09 -21.95 -0.36
C GLY A 429 14.57 -21.54 1.01
N ASN A 430 13.45 -22.15 1.42
CA ASN A 430 12.79 -21.87 2.70
C ASN A 430 12.60 -20.37 2.97
N GLN A 431 12.13 -19.62 1.96
CA GLN A 431 11.92 -18.16 2.00
C GLN A 431 13.19 -17.34 2.34
N SER A 432 14.37 -17.93 2.16
CA SER A 432 15.63 -17.24 2.39
C SER A 432 16.24 -16.82 1.06
N SER A 433 16.79 -15.61 1.01
CA SER A 433 17.39 -15.07 -0.21
C SER A 433 18.52 -14.08 0.10
N VAL A 434 19.42 -13.92 -0.88
CA VAL A 434 20.44 -12.88 -0.89
C VAL A 434 20.31 -12.10 -2.18
N GLY A 435 20.40 -10.78 -2.10
CA GLY A 435 20.21 -9.90 -3.22
C GLY A 435 21.33 -8.88 -3.38
N PHE A 436 21.47 -8.37 -4.59
CA PHE A 436 22.42 -7.33 -4.95
C PHE A 436 21.73 -6.31 -5.85
N ILE A 437 21.90 -5.02 -5.56
CA ILE A 437 21.35 -3.94 -6.37
C ILE A 437 22.42 -2.89 -6.69
N ILE A 438 22.43 -2.43 -7.93
CA ILE A 438 23.13 -1.22 -8.35
C ILE A 438 22.10 -0.28 -8.96
N THR A 439 22.10 0.98 -8.55
CA THR A 439 21.39 2.06 -9.24
C THR A 439 22.39 3.15 -9.61
N ASP A 440 22.33 3.63 -10.84
CA ASP A 440 23.16 4.71 -11.36
C ASP A 440 22.29 5.74 -12.06
N ARG A 441 22.40 7.00 -11.67
CA ARG A 441 21.72 8.13 -12.32
C ARG A 441 22.74 9.16 -12.75
N ARG A 442 22.66 9.56 -14.01
CA ARG A 442 23.56 10.57 -14.60
C ARG A 442 22.77 11.67 -15.24
N LEU A 443 23.09 12.90 -14.89
CA LEU A 443 22.56 14.09 -15.56
C LEU A 443 23.33 14.38 -16.84
N GLN A 444 22.69 15.02 -17.79
CA GLN A 444 23.28 15.27 -19.11
C GLN A 444 24.51 16.18 -19.04
N ASN A 445 24.48 17.23 -18.22
CA ASN A 445 25.55 18.25 -18.21
C ASN A 445 26.58 18.03 -17.09
N SER A 446 26.19 17.50 -15.98
CA SER A 446 27.06 17.10 -14.87
C SER A 446 26.23 16.51 -13.72
N GLY A 447 26.91 15.83 -12.84
CA GLY A 447 26.25 15.20 -11.70
C GLY A 447 25.90 13.74 -11.94
N SER A 448 26.05 12.96 -10.89
CA SER A 448 25.71 11.55 -10.87
C SER A 448 25.49 11.06 -9.44
N ASN A 449 24.65 10.04 -9.32
CA ASN A 449 24.52 9.32 -8.07
C ASN A 449 24.48 7.82 -8.36
N SER A 450 25.38 7.07 -7.72
CA SER A 450 25.45 5.61 -7.84
C SER A 450 25.30 4.99 -6.47
N VAL A 451 24.42 4.00 -6.36
CA VAL A 451 24.21 3.21 -5.13
C VAL A 451 24.53 1.75 -5.44
N THR A 452 25.29 1.11 -4.57
CA THR A 452 25.56 -0.33 -4.60
C THR A 452 25.19 -0.91 -3.25
N ALA A 453 24.33 -1.93 -3.22
CA ALA A 453 23.92 -2.54 -1.97
C ALA A 453 23.72 -4.05 -2.09
N ILE A 454 23.87 -4.73 -0.96
CA ILE A 454 23.58 -6.14 -0.75
C ILE A 454 22.50 -6.23 0.31
N ASP A 455 21.51 -7.06 0.08
CA ASP A 455 20.48 -7.39 1.05
C ASP A 455 20.35 -8.90 1.24
N ALA A 456 19.86 -9.31 2.39
CA ALA A 456 19.56 -10.70 2.67
C ALA A 456 18.33 -10.82 3.56
N SER A 457 17.56 -11.87 3.32
CA SER A 457 16.45 -12.29 4.15
C SER A 457 16.65 -13.77 4.51
N PHE A 458 16.71 -14.10 5.78
CA PHE A 458 16.89 -15.46 6.27
C PHE A 458 15.72 -15.84 7.16
N ARG A 459 14.96 -16.83 6.75
CA ARG A 459 13.97 -17.47 7.61
C ARG A 459 14.68 -18.47 8.51
N LEU A 460 15.01 -18.04 9.72
CA LEU A 460 15.79 -18.83 10.70
C LEU A 460 14.98 -19.99 11.28
N SER A 461 13.66 -19.83 11.35
CA SER A 461 12.71 -20.85 11.77
C SER A 461 11.30 -20.46 11.35
N GLU A 462 10.28 -21.26 11.67
CA GLU A 462 8.87 -20.95 11.44
C GLU A 462 8.40 -19.64 12.09
N LYS A 463 9.15 -19.11 13.06
CA LYS A 463 8.78 -17.92 13.84
C LYS A 463 9.76 -16.77 13.70
N TYR A 464 10.97 -16.99 13.22
CA TYR A 464 12.01 -15.98 13.20
C TYR A 464 12.51 -15.70 11.79
N THR A 465 12.57 -14.41 11.46
CA THR A 465 13.16 -13.92 10.19
C THR A 465 14.19 -12.84 10.51
N LEU A 466 15.37 -12.95 9.91
CA LEU A 466 16.43 -11.95 9.93
C LEU A 466 16.49 -11.30 8.55
N THR A 467 16.40 -9.97 8.50
CA THR A 467 16.62 -9.18 7.28
C THR A 467 17.79 -8.21 7.50
N THR A 468 18.58 -8.01 6.48
CA THR A 468 19.70 -7.06 6.51
C THR A 468 19.89 -6.41 5.15
N LEU A 469 20.31 -5.14 5.16
CA LEU A 469 20.67 -4.34 4.00
C LEU A 469 21.95 -3.58 4.33
N ALA A 470 22.98 -3.70 3.49
CA ALA A 470 24.21 -2.91 3.59
C ALA A 470 24.51 -2.29 2.21
N GLY A 471 24.79 -1.00 2.18
CA GLY A 471 24.99 -0.29 0.92
C GLY A 471 25.93 0.90 1.02
N LEU A 472 26.48 1.26 -0.13
CA LEU A 472 27.34 2.41 -0.32
C LEU A 472 26.75 3.28 -1.43
N THR A 473 26.93 4.58 -1.31
CA THR A 473 26.58 5.54 -2.35
C THR A 473 27.77 6.44 -2.66
N PHE A 474 27.89 6.80 -3.93
CA PHE A 474 28.76 7.84 -4.41
C PHE A 474 27.92 8.89 -5.14
N THR A 475 27.97 10.13 -4.68
CA THR A 475 27.29 11.26 -5.26
C THR A 475 28.30 12.27 -5.77
N ARG A 476 28.12 12.74 -7.00
CA ARG A 476 28.71 13.95 -7.54
C ARG A 476 27.57 14.90 -7.87
N GLU A 477 27.48 16.00 -7.17
CA GLU A 477 26.46 17.00 -7.42
C GLU A 477 26.65 17.70 -8.77
N PRO A 478 25.55 18.12 -9.44
CA PRO A 478 25.68 19.00 -10.61
C PRO A 478 26.25 20.36 -10.16
N ASN A 479 27.05 20.98 -11.01
CA ASN A 479 27.50 22.35 -10.79
C ASN A 479 26.44 23.33 -11.32
N ASN A 480 25.37 23.52 -10.56
CA ASN A 480 24.25 24.43 -10.87
C ASN A 480 23.65 25.03 -9.60
N PRO A 481 24.28 26.07 -9.02
CA PRO A 481 23.82 26.69 -7.77
C PRO A 481 22.39 27.28 -7.86
N GLN A 482 21.85 27.51 -9.06
CA GLN A 482 20.47 27.98 -9.20
C GLN A 482 19.45 26.93 -8.77
N LEU A 483 19.75 25.64 -8.85
CA LEU A 483 18.88 24.56 -8.37
C LEU A 483 18.72 24.59 -6.85
N SER A 484 19.75 25.03 -6.13
CA SER A 484 19.76 25.12 -4.67
C SER A 484 19.33 26.48 -4.13
N ALA A 485 19.01 27.47 -4.98
CA ALA A 485 18.65 28.83 -4.55
C ALA A 485 17.45 28.90 -3.59
N GLY A 486 16.59 27.86 -3.58
CA GLY A 486 15.48 27.71 -2.61
C GLY A 486 15.84 26.89 -1.38
N LEU A 487 17.02 26.31 -1.28
CA LEU A 487 17.50 25.58 -0.12
C LEU A 487 18.10 26.56 0.87
N ASN A 488 17.71 26.43 2.15
CA ASN A 488 18.35 27.20 3.20
C ASN A 488 19.83 26.80 3.31
N SER A 489 20.75 27.77 3.45
CA SER A 489 22.19 27.59 3.60
C SER A 489 22.64 26.78 4.84
N PHE A 490 21.68 26.28 5.64
CA PHE A 490 21.92 25.45 6.82
C PHE A 490 22.02 23.94 6.51
N PHE A 491 21.80 23.52 5.27
CA PHE A 491 21.87 22.10 4.91
C PHE A 491 23.31 21.72 4.59
N MET A 492 24.02 21.31 5.64
CA MET A 492 25.38 20.79 5.54
C MET A 492 25.36 19.28 5.51
N VAL A 493 26.19 18.72 4.64
CA VAL A 493 26.51 17.29 4.61
C VAL A 493 27.84 17.13 5.37
N ASP A 494 28.02 16.06 6.16
CA ASP A 494 29.25 15.78 6.93
C ASP A 494 29.70 16.87 7.93
N GLY A 495 28.80 17.33 8.80
CA GLY A 495 29.15 18.26 9.88
C GLY A 495 29.74 19.59 9.41
N GLY A 496 29.42 20.05 8.21
CA GLY A 496 29.86 21.31 7.64
C GLY A 496 31.04 21.24 6.69
N LEU A 497 31.56 20.04 6.41
CA LEU A 497 32.66 19.86 5.45
C LEU A 497 32.18 19.97 3.99
N ARG A 498 30.85 19.78 3.76
CA ARG A 498 30.21 19.84 2.44
C ARG A 498 28.81 20.44 2.57
N THR A 499 28.35 20.97 1.44
CA THR A 499 27.06 21.65 1.36
C THR A 499 26.11 20.99 0.37
N ALA A 500 24.81 21.28 0.43
CA ALA A 500 23.85 20.90 -0.58
C ALA A 500 23.59 22.04 -1.56
N THR A 501 24.65 22.77 -1.97
CA THR A 501 24.58 23.97 -2.80
C THR A 501 24.69 23.69 -4.29
N PHE A 502 24.81 22.42 -4.69
CA PHE A 502 25.01 22.02 -6.08
C PHE A 502 26.15 22.77 -6.77
N ASP A 503 27.30 22.78 -6.12
CA ASP A 503 28.54 23.41 -6.61
C ASP A 503 29.54 22.42 -7.23
N GLY A 504 29.11 21.16 -7.47
CA GLY A 504 29.91 20.10 -8.08
C GLY A 504 30.69 19.24 -7.09
N GLU A 505 30.42 19.34 -5.81
CA GLU A 505 31.03 18.52 -4.76
C GLU A 505 30.77 17.02 -4.97
N SER A 506 31.71 16.21 -4.46
CA SER A 506 31.58 14.75 -4.48
C SER A 506 31.71 14.17 -3.10
N PHE A 507 30.89 13.17 -2.76
CA PHE A 507 30.90 12.54 -1.45
C PHE A 507 30.40 11.09 -1.49
N TYR A 508 30.76 10.36 -0.44
CA TYR A 508 30.35 8.98 -0.20
C TYR A 508 29.35 8.89 0.93
N GLY A 509 28.49 7.91 0.87
CA GLY A 509 27.59 7.56 1.94
C GLY A 509 27.49 6.05 2.16
N LYS A 510 27.02 5.64 3.34
CA LYS A 510 26.79 4.25 3.68
C LYS A 510 25.46 4.08 4.38
N VAL A 511 24.86 2.90 4.23
CA VAL A 511 23.68 2.46 4.95
C VAL A 511 23.90 1.05 5.48
N LEU A 512 23.46 0.83 6.70
CA LEU A 512 23.27 -0.50 7.29
C LEU A 512 21.90 -0.54 7.95
N ARG A 513 21.12 -1.53 7.61
CA ARG A 513 19.85 -1.82 8.26
C ARG A 513 19.76 -3.30 8.57
N THR A 514 19.35 -3.65 9.76
CA THR A 514 19.15 -5.04 10.15
C THR A 514 17.95 -5.15 11.08
N LYS A 515 17.16 -6.19 10.89
CA LYS A 515 15.98 -6.49 11.70
C LYS A 515 15.90 -7.97 11.99
N ILE A 516 15.54 -8.32 13.18
CA ILE A 516 15.10 -9.66 13.54
C ILE A 516 13.64 -9.59 13.98
N ASN A 517 12.79 -10.32 13.28
CA ASN A 517 11.36 -10.41 13.56
C ASN A 517 11.03 -11.78 14.14
N ARG A 518 10.15 -11.80 15.11
CA ARG A 518 9.50 -12.98 15.62
C ARG A 518 7.99 -12.83 15.49
N ASP A 519 7.36 -13.75 14.79
CA ASP A 519 5.92 -13.83 14.63
C ASP A 519 5.40 -15.18 15.11
N SER A 520 4.36 -15.19 15.92
CA SER A 520 3.70 -16.41 16.41
C SER A 520 2.27 -16.10 16.86
N ARG A 521 1.51 -17.15 17.14
CA ARG A 521 0.12 -17.08 17.56
C ARG A 521 -0.12 -16.10 18.73
N HIS A 522 0.77 -16.09 19.73
CA HIS A 522 0.56 -15.35 20.96
C HIS A 522 1.43 -14.11 21.08
N TRP A 523 2.71 -14.15 20.75
CA TRP A 523 3.55 -12.99 20.91
C TRP A 523 4.46 -12.74 19.70
N PHE A 524 4.68 -11.47 19.44
CA PHE A 524 5.55 -11.00 18.37
C PHE A 524 6.57 -10.02 18.93
N ALA A 525 7.72 -9.95 18.29
CA ALA A 525 8.77 -8.99 18.61
C ALA A 525 9.57 -8.63 17.37
N THR A 526 10.02 -7.39 17.32
CA THR A 526 10.96 -6.88 16.32
C THR A 526 12.08 -6.16 17.06
N LEU A 527 13.31 -6.47 16.71
CA LEU A 527 14.48 -5.68 17.06
C LEU A 527 15.09 -5.16 15.76
N ALA A 528 15.20 -3.84 15.64
CA ALA A 528 15.70 -3.15 14.45
C ALA A 528 16.90 -2.27 14.81
N TYR A 529 17.88 -2.20 13.91
CA TYR A 529 18.99 -1.25 13.92
C TYR A 529 19.17 -0.62 12.56
N GLU A 530 19.37 0.70 12.53
CA GLU A 530 19.55 1.49 11.32
C GLU A 530 20.74 2.44 11.48
N ASP A 531 21.56 2.54 10.44
CA ASP A 531 22.73 3.45 10.35
C ASP A 531 22.74 4.09 8.97
N PHE A 532 22.48 5.38 8.89
CA PHE A 532 22.50 6.19 7.67
C PHE A 532 23.53 7.30 7.81
N SER A 533 24.63 7.22 7.08
CA SER A 533 25.64 8.28 7.12
C SER A 533 25.12 9.60 6.54
N PRO A 534 25.72 10.75 6.89
CA PRO A 534 25.33 12.07 6.38
C PRO A 534 25.36 12.19 4.85
N GLY A 535 26.31 11.51 4.19
CA GLY A 535 26.43 11.51 2.73
C GLY A 535 25.56 10.46 2.02
N PHE A 536 24.73 9.68 2.72
CA PHE A 536 23.89 8.68 2.07
C PHE A 536 22.72 9.33 1.33
N ARG A 537 22.66 9.13 0.01
CA ARG A 537 21.64 9.64 -0.90
C ARG A 537 21.39 8.63 -2.02
N ALA A 538 20.18 8.50 -2.46
CA ALA A 538 19.79 7.61 -3.56
C ALA A 538 18.83 8.35 -4.51
N ASP A 539 19.38 8.88 -5.62
CA ASP A 539 18.61 9.71 -6.56
C ASP A 539 17.61 8.91 -7.41
N ASN A 540 17.82 7.60 -7.58
CA ASN A 540 16.84 6.67 -8.14
C ASN A 540 15.93 6.08 -7.06
N GLY A 541 16.13 6.45 -5.80
CA GLY A 541 15.42 5.92 -4.65
C GLY A 541 14.52 6.95 -3.96
N PHE A 542 14.03 6.56 -2.78
CA PHE A 542 13.28 7.41 -1.85
C PHE A 542 13.85 7.23 -0.45
N ILE A 543 14.52 8.27 0.06
CA ILE A 543 15.11 8.31 1.40
C ILE A 543 14.62 9.60 2.06
N GLN A 544 13.96 9.50 3.20
CA GLN A 544 13.36 10.66 3.87
C GLN A 544 14.37 11.44 4.72
N SER A 545 15.26 10.75 5.43
CA SER A 545 16.34 11.41 6.20
C SER A 545 17.59 10.54 6.27
N ASN A 546 18.71 11.17 6.60
CA ASN A 546 20.01 10.53 6.77
C ASN A 546 20.70 11.06 8.06
N SER A 547 22.00 10.84 8.21
CA SER A 547 22.81 11.33 9.35
C SER A 547 22.35 10.82 10.72
N PHE A 548 21.95 9.54 10.83
CA PHE A 548 21.52 8.98 12.11
C PHE A 548 21.90 7.50 12.29
N ARG A 549 21.94 7.10 13.57
CA ARG A 549 21.95 5.70 14.03
C ARG A 549 20.79 5.51 14.98
N ALA A 550 20.05 4.44 14.80
CA ALA A 550 18.87 4.21 15.62
C ALA A 550 18.70 2.72 15.94
N ALA A 551 18.20 2.45 17.14
CA ALA A 551 17.75 1.11 17.54
C ALA A 551 16.33 1.18 18.07
N GLU A 552 15.51 0.18 17.74
CA GLU A 552 14.14 0.06 18.20
C GLU A 552 13.80 -1.39 18.55
N TYR A 553 13.10 -1.55 19.65
CA TYR A 553 12.42 -2.79 20.02
C TYR A 553 10.90 -2.58 20.00
N ILE A 554 10.20 -3.49 19.37
CA ILE A 554 8.74 -3.59 19.42
C ILE A 554 8.38 -4.97 19.92
N GLY A 555 7.45 -5.04 20.87
CA GLY A 555 6.95 -6.32 21.36
C GLY A 555 5.48 -6.22 21.72
N GLY A 556 4.78 -7.34 21.62
CA GLY A 556 3.38 -7.41 21.98
C GLY A 556 2.86 -8.83 22.14
N TYR A 557 1.63 -8.93 22.60
CA TYR A 557 0.97 -10.20 22.86
C TYR A 557 -0.44 -10.22 22.28
N PHE A 558 -0.87 -11.37 21.74
CA PHE A 558 -2.22 -11.63 21.27
C PHE A 558 -2.99 -12.44 22.31
N PHE A 559 -3.93 -11.81 22.99
CA PHE A 559 -4.97 -12.47 23.76
C PHE A 559 -6.14 -12.76 22.81
N ARG A 560 -6.37 -14.01 22.47
CA ARG A 560 -7.45 -14.48 21.59
C ARG A 560 -8.61 -15.00 22.42
N PHE A 561 -9.83 -14.71 22.01
CA PHE A 561 -11.06 -15.04 22.74
C PHE A 561 -12.04 -15.76 21.80
N ASP A 562 -11.70 -16.98 21.43
CA ASP A 562 -12.41 -17.73 20.39
C ASP A 562 -13.90 -17.93 20.71
N ASP A 563 -14.26 -18.18 21.99
CA ASP A 563 -15.63 -18.46 22.45
C ASP A 563 -16.29 -17.29 23.22
N HIS A 564 -15.62 -16.14 23.34
CA HIS A 564 -16.18 -14.99 24.06
C HIS A 564 -17.31 -14.34 23.27
N PRO A 565 -18.45 -13.92 23.90
CA PRO A 565 -19.60 -13.42 23.17
C PRO A 565 -19.38 -12.09 22.44
N ILE A 566 -18.39 -11.28 22.86
CA ILE A 566 -18.17 -9.92 22.34
C ILE A 566 -16.77 -9.75 21.75
N LEU A 567 -15.74 -10.29 22.42
CA LEU A 567 -14.33 -10.08 22.06
C LEU A 567 -13.85 -11.14 21.09
N THR A 568 -13.06 -10.72 20.10
CA THR A 568 -12.30 -11.59 19.21
C THR A 568 -10.84 -11.68 19.66
N TYR A 569 -10.18 -10.53 19.88
CA TYR A 569 -8.83 -10.47 20.44
C TYR A 569 -8.52 -9.11 21.07
N ILE A 570 -7.53 -9.11 21.96
CA ILE A 570 -6.85 -7.91 22.46
C ILE A 570 -5.37 -8.06 22.17
N ARG A 571 -4.75 -7.04 21.56
CA ARG A 571 -3.34 -7.02 21.20
C ARG A 571 -2.63 -5.80 21.79
N PRO A 572 -2.16 -5.83 23.05
CA PRO A 572 -1.27 -4.81 23.59
C PRO A 572 0.11 -4.89 22.94
N ARG A 573 0.74 -3.74 22.79
CA ARG A 573 2.05 -3.56 22.17
C ARG A 573 2.81 -2.44 22.85
N MET A 574 4.13 -2.58 22.93
CA MET A 574 5.03 -1.51 23.31
C MET A 574 6.16 -1.34 22.29
N SER A 575 6.66 -0.13 22.19
CA SER A 575 7.79 0.23 21.33
C SER A 575 8.73 1.13 22.12
N VAL A 576 10.02 0.78 22.12
CA VAL A 576 11.10 1.54 22.77
C VAL A 576 12.18 1.81 21.73
N TRP A 577 12.61 3.06 21.62
CA TRP A 577 13.62 3.44 20.63
C TRP A 577 14.60 4.46 21.16
N ARG A 578 15.77 4.51 20.49
CA ARG A 578 16.79 5.54 20.68
C ARG A 578 17.50 5.83 19.38
N LYS A 579 17.59 7.13 19.03
CA LYS A 579 18.22 7.64 17.81
C LYS A 579 19.33 8.61 18.17
N TYR A 580 20.47 8.48 17.52
CA TYR A 580 21.60 9.40 17.60
C TYR A 580 21.90 9.96 16.22
N ASN A 581 22.41 11.18 16.13
CA ASN A 581 23.08 11.65 14.92
C ASN A 581 24.54 11.14 14.84
N TYR A 582 25.23 11.50 13.79
CA TYR A 582 26.62 11.08 13.60
C TYR A 582 27.62 11.78 14.53
N ASP A 583 27.26 12.93 15.13
CA ASP A 583 28.04 13.62 16.17
C ASP A 583 27.84 13.03 17.56
N GLY A 584 27.06 11.96 17.69
CA GLY A 584 26.78 11.30 18.97
C GLY A 584 25.68 11.97 19.80
N VAL A 585 25.00 12.99 19.24
CA VAL A 585 23.90 13.67 19.94
C VAL A 585 22.66 12.81 19.93
N VAL A 586 22.02 12.62 21.08
CA VAL A 586 20.72 11.92 21.19
C VAL A 586 19.65 12.77 20.51
N LYS A 587 19.11 12.27 19.39
CA LYS A 587 18.10 12.95 18.59
C LYS A 587 16.68 12.60 19.03
N ASP A 588 16.45 11.33 19.36
CA ASP A 588 15.13 10.84 19.74
C ASP A 588 15.25 9.68 20.74
N THR A 589 14.38 9.66 21.71
CA THR A 589 14.24 8.55 22.67
C THR A 589 12.82 8.51 23.17
N GLY A 590 12.19 7.34 23.08
CA GLY A 590 10.81 7.24 23.54
C GLY A 590 10.36 5.85 23.94
N LEU A 591 9.23 5.84 24.59
CA LEU A 591 8.42 4.65 24.92
C LEU A 591 6.97 4.94 24.54
N ARG A 592 6.42 4.12 23.67
CA ARG A 592 5.02 4.15 23.24
C ARG A 592 4.33 2.84 23.59
N THR A 593 3.11 2.95 24.08
CA THR A 593 2.21 1.81 24.26
C THR A 593 1.00 1.95 23.36
N SER A 594 0.48 0.82 22.91
CA SER A 594 -0.75 0.76 22.13
C SER A 594 -1.50 -0.54 22.38
N ALA A 595 -2.79 -0.56 22.08
CA ALA A 595 -3.60 -1.76 22.12
C ALA A 595 -4.60 -1.75 20.97
N VAL A 596 -4.79 -2.90 20.34
CA VAL A 596 -5.87 -3.16 19.41
C VAL A 596 -6.87 -4.08 20.08
N VAL A 597 -8.15 -3.71 20.06
CA VAL A 597 -9.29 -4.52 20.55
C VAL A 597 -10.19 -4.79 19.35
N SER A 598 -10.41 -6.05 19.03
CA SER A 598 -11.33 -6.49 17.99
C SER A 598 -12.54 -7.15 18.60
N LEU A 599 -13.72 -6.73 18.13
CA LEU A 599 -15.02 -7.22 18.57
C LEU A 599 -15.70 -8.06 17.48
N LYS A 600 -16.57 -8.98 17.88
CA LYS A 600 -17.31 -9.87 16.99
C LYS A 600 -18.24 -9.17 16.00
N ASN A 601 -18.66 -7.95 16.25
CA ASN A 601 -19.48 -7.16 15.34
C ASN A 601 -18.66 -6.35 14.31
N GLN A 602 -17.48 -6.86 13.92
CA GLN A 602 -16.56 -6.19 12.98
C GLN A 602 -16.19 -4.76 13.41
N THR A 603 -16.08 -4.54 14.71
CA THR A 603 -15.59 -3.29 15.29
C THR A 603 -14.15 -3.47 15.73
N THR A 604 -13.26 -2.59 15.28
CA THR A 604 -11.88 -2.53 15.72
C THR A 604 -11.62 -1.20 16.42
N ILE A 605 -11.05 -1.25 17.62
CA ILE A 605 -10.61 -0.09 18.38
C ILE A 605 -9.09 -0.18 18.53
N ASN A 606 -8.39 0.84 18.12
CA ASN A 606 -6.94 0.95 18.24
C ASN A 606 -6.60 2.22 19.01
N ALA A 607 -5.88 2.10 20.13
CA ALA A 607 -5.48 3.23 20.96
C ALA A 607 -3.98 3.21 21.19
N SER A 608 -3.35 4.40 21.25
CA SER A 608 -1.92 4.54 21.47
C SER A 608 -1.59 5.80 22.27
N THR A 609 -0.53 5.73 23.07
CA THR A 609 0.00 6.88 23.79
C THR A 609 1.51 6.79 23.95
N PHE A 610 2.19 7.94 23.94
CA PHE A 610 3.58 8.06 24.34
C PHE A 610 3.64 8.17 25.87
N ILE A 611 4.32 7.22 26.51
CA ILE A 611 4.60 7.27 27.96
C ILE A 611 5.64 8.37 28.21
N PHE A 612 6.69 8.37 27.38
CA PHE A 612 7.60 9.50 27.27
C PHE A 612 8.11 9.61 25.82
N ASN A 613 8.46 10.82 25.42
CA ASN A 613 9.13 11.11 24.14
C ASN A 613 10.01 12.35 24.31
N ARG A 614 11.28 12.24 23.91
CA ARG A 614 12.25 13.34 23.88
C ARG A 614 12.84 13.41 22.49
N GLU A 615 12.81 14.60 21.90
CA GLU A 615 13.38 14.86 20.60
C GLU A 615 14.37 16.03 20.68
N ASN A 616 15.45 15.97 19.91
CA ASN A 616 16.38 17.07 19.68
C ASN A 616 16.34 17.45 18.19
N LEU A 617 15.86 18.65 17.90
CA LEU A 617 15.74 19.18 16.55
C LEU A 617 16.49 20.49 16.45
N TYR A 618 17.36 20.63 15.46
CA TYR A 618 18.18 21.83 15.24
C TYR A 618 18.91 22.30 16.52
N GLY A 619 19.43 21.35 17.31
CA GLY A 619 20.14 21.64 18.57
C GLY A 619 19.23 21.96 19.76
N LYS A 620 17.91 22.12 19.58
CA LYS A 620 16.95 22.37 20.66
C LYS A 620 16.36 21.06 21.16
N GLN A 621 16.44 20.83 22.48
CA GLN A 621 15.87 19.65 23.12
C GLN A 621 14.42 19.90 23.53
N PHE A 622 13.55 18.96 23.17
CA PHE A 622 12.14 18.93 23.53
C PHE A 622 11.87 17.71 24.41
N GLY A 623 11.41 17.96 25.63
CA GLY A 623 10.89 16.93 26.51
C GLY A 623 9.36 16.89 26.43
N ASP A 624 8.75 15.72 26.65
CA ASP A 624 7.28 15.60 26.72
C ASP A 624 6.49 15.87 25.43
N ALA A 625 7.08 15.63 24.26
CA ALA A 625 6.32 15.59 22.99
C ALA A 625 5.37 14.38 22.98
N ARG A 626 4.24 14.49 23.67
CA ARG A 626 3.31 13.38 23.90
C ARG A 626 2.02 13.58 23.15
N ILE A 627 1.68 12.58 22.31
CA ILE A 627 0.41 12.46 21.60
C ILE A 627 -0.24 11.17 22.02
N SER A 628 -1.54 11.22 22.25
CA SER A 628 -2.41 10.05 22.43
C SER A 628 -3.45 10.06 21.33
N TRP A 629 -3.80 8.88 20.81
CA TRP A 629 -4.83 8.77 19.79
C TRP A 629 -5.68 7.52 19.95
N VAL A 630 -6.89 7.60 19.43
CA VAL A 630 -7.84 6.50 19.32
C VAL A 630 -8.38 6.45 17.89
N TYR A 631 -8.41 5.26 17.33
CA TYR A 631 -9.05 4.95 16.06
C TYR A 631 -10.12 3.88 16.27
N ILE A 632 -11.30 4.10 15.72
CA ILE A 632 -12.44 3.17 15.77
C ILE A 632 -12.90 2.95 14.35
N GLU A 633 -13.09 1.70 13.98
CA GLU A 633 -13.67 1.29 12.71
C GLU A 633 -14.80 0.30 12.94
N ASN A 634 -15.90 0.44 12.20
CA ASN A 634 -17.01 -0.50 12.23
C ASN A 634 -17.51 -0.78 10.81
N ARG A 635 -17.74 -2.07 10.53
CA ARG A 635 -18.24 -2.59 9.26
C ARG A 635 -19.41 -3.58 9.48
N THR A 636 -20.17 -3.45 10.55
CA THR A 636 -21.27 -4.36 10.89
C THR A 636 -22.33 -4.40 9.79
N LEU A 637 -22.71 -3.23 9.25
CA LEU A 637 -23.72 -3.12 8.22
C LEU A 637 -23.13 -3.29 6.82
N LYS A 638 -23.80 -4.04 5.93
CA LYS A 638 -23.34 -4.21 4.55
C LYS A 638 -23.44 -2.94 3.70
N SER A 639 -24.31 -2.01 4.08
CA SER A 639 -24.55 -0.75 3.37
C SER A 639 -23.84 0.45 3.96
N LEU A 640 -23.17 0.30 5.10
CA LEU A 640 -22.53 1.39 5.83
C LEU A 640 -21.27 0.90 6.54
N ALA A 641 -20.15 1.52 6.24
CA ALA A 641 -18.94 1.44 7.05
C ALA A 641 -18.58 2.84 7.56
N PHE A 642 -18.01 2.91 8.75
CA PHE A 642 -17.50 4.17 9.25
C PHE A 642 -16.18 3.99 9.98
N SER A 643 -15.36 5.02 9.98
CA SER A 643 -14.18 5.12 10.84
C SER A 643 -14.13 6.48 11.52
N PHE A 644 -13.53 6.51 12.71
CA PHE A 644 -13.30 7.72 13.49
C PHE A 644 -11.90 7.68 14.09
N PHE A 645 -11.15 8.75 13.94
CA PHE A 645 -9.84 8.94 14.54
C PHE A 645 -9.81 10.26 15.29
N ILE A 646 -9.25 10.24 16.47
CA ILE A 646 -8.94 11.43 17.24
C ILE A 646 -7.55 11.32 17.84
N SER A 647 -6.73 12.33 17.66
CA SER A 647 -5.45 12.46 18.35
C SER A 647 -5.31 13.81 18.99
N GLY A 648 -4.64 13.85 20.15
CA GLY A 648 -4.39 15.09 20.86
C GLY A 648 -3.21 15.00 21.79
N GLY A 649 -2.61 16.15 22.08
CA GLY A 649 -1.45 16.23 22.96
C GLY A 649 -0.57 17.43 22.66
N LYS A 650 0.71 17.34 23.02
CA LYS A 650 1.73 18.32 22.69
C LYS A 650 2.68 17.74 21.64
N GLN A 651 2.88 18.46 20.56
CA GLN A 651 3.85 18.12 19.53
C GLN A 651 4.70 19.34 19.15
N ILE A 652 5.83 19.07 18.53
CA ILE A 652 6.74 20.13 18.07
C ILE A 652 6.13 20.79 16.84
N ASN A 653 6.04 22.11 16.83
CA ASN A 653 5.78 22.86 15.61
C ASN A 653 7.04 22.86 14.74
N ARG A 654 7.20 21.82 13.92
CA ARG A 654 8.42 21.56 13.11
C ARG A 654 8.70 22.61 12.05
N LEU A 655 7.66 23.31 11.59
CA LEU A 655 7.76 24.43 10.66
C LEU A 655 7.70 25.79 11.37
N GLY A 656 7.90 25.80 12.68
CA GLY A 656 8.06 27.00 13.49
C GLY A 656 9.40 27.68 13.23
N VAL A 657 9.46 28.98 13.58
CA VAL A 657 10.65 29.80 13.47
C VAL A 657 11.16 30.14 14.87
N ILE A 658 12.47 29.97 15.07
CA ILE A 658 13.12 30.34 16.35
C ILE A 658 12.98 31.84 16.56
N GLY A 659 12.41 32.24 17.71
CA GLY A 659 12.20 33.64 18.05
C GLY A 659 10.95 34.29 17.46
N ASP A 660 10.18 33.63 16.60
CA ASP A 660 8.89 34.15 16.12
C ASP A 660 7.79 33.81 17.15
N PRO A 661 7.19 34.80 17.81
CA PRO A 661 6.18 34.59 18.84
C PRO A 661 4.84 34.10 18.23
N ASN A 662 4.64 34.25 16.94
CA ASN A 662 3.40 33.91 16.26
C ASN A 662 3.45 32.55 15.58
N ASN A 663 4.66 32.06 15.23
CA ASN A 663 4.92 30.75 14.70
C ASN A 663 6.12 30.13 15.43
N PRO A 664 6.05 29.90 16.75
CA PRO A 664 7.19 29.49 17.54
C PRO A 664 7.64 28.04 17.22
N PHE A 665 8.95 27.86 17.22
CA PHE A 665 9.57 26.52 17.20
C PHE A 665 9.56 25.93 18.62
N GLU A 666 8.39 25.44 19.04
CA GLU A 666 8.12 24.97 20.41
C GLU A 666 7.19 23.76 20.44
N LEU A 667 7.03 23.19 21.64
CA LEU A 667 5.97 22.23 21.95
C LEU A 667 4.65 22.96 22.10
N VAL A 668 3.72 22.66 21.23
CA VAL A 668 2.41 23.28 21.17
C VAL A 668 1.30 22.25 21.26
N PRO A 669 0.15 22.58 21.85
CA PRO A 669 -1.00 21.69 21.84
C PRO A 669 -1.53 21.49 20.42
N SER A 670 -1.93 20.26 20.11
CA SER A 670 -2.54 19.90 18.84
C SER A 670 -3.76 19.01 19.02
N LEU A 671 -4.62 19.03 18.01
CA LEU A 671 -5.77 18.15 17.88
C LEU A 671 -5.93 17.77 16.40
N ASP A 672 -6.11 16.47 16.16
CA ASP A 672 -6.47 15.95 14.86
C ASP A 672 -7.74 15.11 15.00
N ILE A 673 -8.74 15.40 14.18
CA ILE A 673 -10.01 14.66 14.13
C ILE A 673 -10.23 14.25 12.69
N GLN A 674 -10.39 12.95 12.46
CA GLN A 674 -10.71 12.40 11.15
C GLN A 674 -11.91 11.47 11.28
N TRP A 675 -12.74 11.45 10.25
CA TRP A 675 -13.77 10.43 10.12
C TRP A 675 -14.02 10.12 8.65
N SER A 676 -14.45 8.89 8.40
CA SER A 676 -14.94 8.49 7.08
C SER A 676 -16.26 7.73 7.21
N VAL A 677 -17.12 7.92 6.23
CA VAL A 677 -18.40 7.21 6.08
C VAL A 677 -18.48 6.71 4.65
N THR A 678 -18.52 5.40 4.48
CA THR A 678 -18.75 4.75 3.18
C THR A 678 -20.18 4.22 3.12
N LEU A 679 -20.96 4.76 2.20
CA LEU A 679 -22.33 4.34 1.92
C LEU A 679 -22.36 3.45 0.68
N ILE A 680 -23.03 2.31 0.77
CA ILE A 680 -23.24 1.36 -0.32
C ILE A 680 -24.75 1.07 -0.41
N PRO A 681 -25.58 2.04 -0.87
CA PRO A 681 -27.03 1.92 -0.90
C PRO A 681 -27.51 1.01 -2.05
N GLY A 682 -27.04 -0.21 -2.09
CA GLY A 682 -27.27 -1.19 -3.14
C GLY A 682 -25.98 -1.62 -3.81
N ALA A 683 -26.06 -2.48 -4.83
CA ALA A 683 -24.88 -3.10 -5.40
C ALA A 683 -24.05 -2.19 -6.30
N ARG A 684 -24.61 -1.10 -6.83
CA ARG A 684 -24.03 -0.30 -7.94
C ARG A 684 -23.49 1.06 -7.54
N MET A 685 -23.77 1.50 -6.34
CA MET A 685 -23.43 2.85 -5.88
C MET A 685 -22.50 2.76 -4.68
N THR A 686 -21.45 3.54 -4.69
CA THR A 686 -20.57 3.76 -3.53
C THR A 686 -20.37 5.26 -3.37
N ASP A 687 -20.53 5.74 -2.15
CA ASP A 687 -20.28 7.12 -1.78
C ASP A 687 -19.40 7.15 -0.54
N ASP A 688 -18.19 7.65 -0.67
CA ASP A 688 -17.19 7.71 0.39
C ASP A 688 -16.94 9.17 0.76
N LEU A 689 -17.35 9.53 1.97
CA LEU A 689 -17.20 10.87 2.53
C LEU A 689 -16.13 10.85 3.63
N GLN A 690 -15.07 11.62 3.46
CA GLN A 690 -13.93 11.72 4.36
C GLN A 690 -13.78 13.14 4.86
N TYR A 691 -13.48 13.28 6.14
CA TYR A 691 -13.18 14.56 6.76
C TYR A 691 -11.96 14.45 7.64
N GLU A 692 -11.08 15.42 7.53
CA GLU A 692 -9.91 15.58 8.37
C GLU A 692 -9.80 17.03 8.85
N ASN A 693 -9.44 17.22 10.14
CA ASN A 693 -9.27 18.55 10.73
C ASN A 693 -8.13 18.53 11.75
N PHE A 694 -6.98 18.94 11.28
CA PHE A 694 -5.78 19.12 12.09
C PHE A 694 -5.61 20.58 12.53
N LYS A 695 -5.25 20.80 13.80
CA LYS A 695 -5.00 22.13 14.35
C LYS A 695 -3.87 22.12 15.37
N MET A 696 -3.11 23.22 15.40
CA MET A 696 -2.09 23.53 16.40
C MET A 696 -2.29 24.95 16.92
N TRP A 697 -2.15 25.14 18.23
CA TRP A 697 -2.35 26.41 18.90
C TRP A 697 -1.17 26.78 19.81
N LYS A 698 -0.98 28.05 20.13
CA LYS A 698 -0.08 28.45 21.22
C LYS A 698 -0.57 27.93 22.58
N SER A 699 -1.87 28.05 22.82
CA SER A 699 -2.59 27.46 23.93
C SER A 699 -3.83 26.75 23.39
N TYR A 700 -4.24 25.68 24.03
CA TYR A 700 -5.35 24.84 23.51
C TYR A 700 -6.60 25.69 23.21
N GLY A 701 -7.04 25.65 21.96
CA GLY A 701 -8.21 26.40 21.48
C GLY A 701 -8.03 27.90 21.31
N LYS A 702 -6.83 28.45 21.61
CA LYS A 702 -6.52 29.87 21.50
C LYS A 702 -5.29 30.09 20.64
N ASP A 703 -5.27 31.18 19.88
CA ASP A 703 -4.12 31.62 19.06
C ASP A 703 -3.65 30.48 18.11
N LEU A 704 -4.47 30.20 17.09
CA LEU A 704 -4.18 29.22 16.08
C LEU A 704 -2.85 29.55 15.36
N ILE A 705 -1.94 28.58 15.33
CA ILE A 705 -0.65 28.69 14.62
C ILE A 705 -0.82 28.12 13.22
N ARG A 706 -1.39 26.89 13.14
CA ARG A 706 -1.58 26.14 11.91
C ARG A 706 -2.85 25.31 11.98
N GLY A 707 -3.47 25.11 10.85
CA GLY A 707 -4.58 24.20 10.70
C GLY A 707 -4.74 23.73 9.27
N GLN A 708 -5.32 22.57 9.09
CA GLN A 708 -5.78 22.09 7.80
C GLN A 708 -7.10 21.35 7.99
N LYS A 709 -8.07 21.63 7.11
CA LYS A 709 -9.32 20.90 7.02
C LYS A 709 -9.46 20.37 5.61
N ILE A 710 -9.72 19.09 5.48
CA ILE A 710 -10.01 18.44 4.20
C ILE A 710 -11.38 17.80 4.32
N LEU A 711 -12.27 18.11 3.38
CA LEU A 711 -13.51 17.38 3.15
C LEU A 711 -13.45 16.80 1.75
N ARG A 712 -13.43 15.48 1.62
CA ARG A 712 -13.37 14.77 0.35
C ARG A 712 -14.57 13.87 0.22
N ASN A 713 -15.22 13.93 -0.94
CA ASN A 713 -16.29 13.02 -1.32
C ASN A 713 -15.88 12.29 -2.60
N THR A 714 -16.06 10.98 -2.62
CA THR A 714 -15.83 10.14 -3.80
C THR A 714 -17.12 9.38 -4.09
N PHE A 715 -17.90 9.88 -5.02
CA PHE A 715 -19.09 9.24 -5.51
C PHE A 715 -18.77 8.38 -6.74
N ALA A 716 -19.22 7.12 -6.77
CA ALA A 716 -19.09 6.23 -7.90
C ALA A 716 -20.42 5.51 -8.18
N TYR A 717 -20.79 5.42 -9.45
CA TYR A 717 -21.93 4.64 -9.91
C TYR A 717 -21.52 3.71 -11.05
N GLN A 718 -21.71 2.41 -10.84
CA GLN A 718 -21.34 1.34 -11.74
C GLN A 718 -22.55 0.92 -12.60
N PHE A 719 -22.48 1.14 -13.90
CA PHE A 719 -23.54 0.70 -14.84
C PHE A 719 -23.43 -0.79 -15.15
N SER A 720 -22.18 -1.28 -15.31
CA SER A 720 -21.86 -2.69 -15.57
C SER A 720 -20.47 -3.00 -15.03
N LYS A 721 -19.98 -4.25 -15.10
CA LYS A 721 -18.59 -4.62 -14.75
C LYS A 721 -17.53 -3.81 -15.49
N ARG A 722 -17.88 -3.23 -16.65
CA ARG A 722 -16.95 -2.52 -17.55
C ARG A 722 -17.14 -1.01 -17.59
N MET A 723 -18.22 -0.47 -17.04
CA MET A 723 -18.59 0.92 -17.28
C MET A 723 -19.05 1.60 -15.98
N PHE A 724 -18.43 2.73 -15.65
CA PHE A 724 -18.79 3.54 -14.48
C PHE A 724 -18.58 5.04 -14.69
N ILE A 725 -19.20 5.82 -13.82
CA ILE A 725 -18.88 7.23 -13.59
C ILE A 725 -18.35 7.41 -12.18
N ARG A 726 -17.45 8.37 -12.03
CA ARG A 726 -16.90 8.79 -10.74
C ARG A 726 -16.85 10.30 -10.66
N LEU A 727 -17.18 10.85 -9.51
CA LEU A 727 -17.00 12.25 -9.17
C LEU A 727 -16.23 12.33 -7.87
N ILE A 728 -15.07 12.98 -7.90
CA ILE A 728 -14.32 13.33 -6.70
C ILE A 728 -14.47 14.83 -6.47
N GLY A 729 -14.91 15.20 -5.27
CA GLY A 729 -14.93 16.59 -4.80
C GLY A 729 -14.05 16.71 -3.57
N GLU A 730 -13.13 17.68 -3.54
CA GLU A 730 -12.29 17.94 -2.38
C GLU A 730 -12.30 19.43 -2.04
N TYR A 731 -12.62 19.73 -0.79
CA TYR A 731 -12.53 21.08 -0.22
C TYR A 731 -11.46 21.08 0.86
N ASN A 732 -10.38 21.85 0.62
CA ASN A 732 -9.21 21.92 1.48
C ASN A 732 -9.02 23.38 1.98
N VAL A 733 -8.92 23.54 3.28
CA VAL A 733 -8.67 24.84 3.94
C VAL A 733 -7.39 24.74 4.73
N VAL A 734 -6.42 25.59 4.42
CA VAL A 734 -5.14 25.67 5.12
C VAL A 734 -5.04 27.01 5.84
N ASP A 735 -4.87 26.96 7.15
CA ASP A 735 -4.60 28.09 8.01
C ASP A 735 -3.13 28.07 8.43
N TYR A 736 -2.41 29.16 8.24
CA TYR A 736 -1.04 29.29 8.71
C TYR A 736 -0.71 30.75 9.03
N PHE A 737 0.17 30.98 10.01
CA PHE A 737 0.66 32.29 10.30
C PHE A 737 1.75 32.68 9.31
N SER A 738 1.58 33.80 8.61
CA SER A 738 2.58 34.33 7.67
C SER A 738 3.40 35.42 8.39
N SER A 739 4.69 35.13 8.63
CA SER A 739 5.61 36.11 9.25
C SER A 739 5.81 37.36 8.37
N SER A 740 5.78 37.21 7.04
CA SER A 740 5.89 38.36 6.11
C SER A 740 4.64 39.23 6.08
N ALA A 741 3.46 38.66 6.31
CA ALA A 741 2.19 39.39 6.35
C ALA A 741 1.76 39.78 7.77
N PHE A 742 2.45 39.31 8.81
CA PHE A 742 2.12 39.46 10.24
C PHE A 742 0.67 39.09 10.59
N ARG A 743 0.09 38.14 9.89
CA ARG A 743 -1.30 37.71 10.08
C ARG A 743 -1.50 36.24 9.80
N LEU A 744 -2.60 35.69 10.33
CA LEU A 744 -3.09 34.37 9.95
C LEU A 744 -3.64 34.43 8.51
N VAL A 745 -3.12 33.56 7.64
CA VAL A 745 -3.55 33.41 6.24
C VAL A 745 -4.46 32.22 6.17
N ASN A 746 -5.63 32.38 5.53
CA ASN A 746 -6.59 31.31 5.25
C ASN A 746 -6.61 31.05 3.74
N ARG A 747 -6.17 29.88 3.32
CA ARG A 747 -6.19 29.43 1.93
C ARG A 747 -7.24 28.36 1.75
N LYS A 748 -8.10 28.55 0.77
CA LYS A 748 -9.18 27.63 0.42
C LYS A 748 -8.97 27.11 -0.98
N TYR A 749 -9.17 25.83 -1.15
CA TYR A 749 -9.08 25.14 -2.43
C TYR A 749 -10.31 24.26 -2.59
N LEU A 750 -10.90 24.26 -3.77
CA LEU A 750 -11.95 23.34 -4.16
C LEU A 750 -11.54 22.67 -5.46
N THR A 751 -11.57 21.35 -5.50
CA THR A 751 -11.35 20.57 -6.72
C THR A 751 -12.56 19.69 -7.01
N LEU A 752 -12.86 19.51 -8.29
CA LEU A 752 -13.89 18.60 -8.78
C LEU A 752 -13.30 17.82 -9.96
N ASP A 753 -13.31 16.48 -9.85
CA ASP A 753 -12.74 15.57 -10.85
C ASP A 753 -13.81 14.57 -11.34
N PRO A 754 -14.67 14.97 -12.31
CA PRO A 754 -15.59 14.06 -12.95
C PRO A 754 -14.86 13.12 -13.93
N MET A 755 -15.25 11.85 -13.96
CA MET A 755 -14.69 10.86 -14.87
C MET A 755 -15.75 9.85 -15.29
N PHE A 756 -15.75 9.53 -16.59
CA PHE A 756 -16.39 8.36 -17.16
C PHE A 756 -15.32 7.35 -17.56
N SER A 757 -15.56 6.08 -17.32
CA SER A 757 -14.64 4.99 -17.63
C SER A 757 -15.36 3.84 -18.32
N TYR A 758 -14.72 3.30 -19.37
CA TYR A 758 -15.09 2.04 -20.00
C TYR A 758 -13.84 1.14 -20.09
N LYS A 759 -13.87 -0.03 -19.47
CA LYS A 759 -12.75 -0.98 -19.37
C LYS A 759 -13.16 -2.32 -20.00
N LEU A 760 -12.46 -2.75 -21.03
CA LEU A 760 -12.62 -4.11 -21.58
C LEU A 760 -11.88 -5.15 -20.73
N ASN A 761 -10.68 -4.79 -20.26
CA ASN A 761 -9.84 -5.53 -19.31
C ASN A 761 -8.97 -4.51 -18.53
N ALA A 762 -8.03 -4.96 -17.69
CA ALA A 762 -7.15 -4.09 -16.91
C ALA A 762 -6.38 -3.06 -17.77
N PHE A 763 -6.00 -3.41 -19.00
CA PHE A 763 -5.14 -2.60 -19.87
C PHE A 763 -5.85 -1.96 -21.07
N SER A 764 -7.04 -2.44 -21.47
CA SER A 764 -7.83 -1.86 -22.57
C SER A 764 -8.90 -0.96 -22.02
N VAL A 765 -8.64 0.36 -22.07
CA VAL A 765 -9.44 1.36 -21.34
C VAL A 765 -9.75 2.59 -22.20
N PHE A 766 -10.91 3.17 -21.96
CA PHE A 766 -11.33 4.46 -22.50
C PHE A 766 -11.80 5.34 -21.33
N TYR A 767 -11.22 6.53 -21.23
CA TYR A 767 -11.57 7.52 -20.21
C TYR A 767 -11.95 8.85 -20.82
N ILE A 768 -12.97 9.48 -20.29
CA ILE A 768 -13.28 10.89 -20.47
C ILE A 768 -13.38 11.52 -19.09
N GLY A 769 -12.69 12.62 -18.86
CA GLY A 769 -12.71 13.27 -17.56
C GLY A 769 -12.29 14.71 -17.61
N GLY A 770 -12.31 15.34 -16.47
CA GLY A 770 -11.90 16.72 -16.30
C GLY A 770 -11.43 17.01 -14.89
N HIS A 771 -10.87 18.19 -14.73
CA HIS A 771 -10.47 18.75 -13.45
C HIS A 771 -10.91 20.21 -13.38
N ILE A 772 -11.52 20.61 -12.30
CA ILE A 772 -11.91 22.00 -12.03
C ILE A 772 -11.29 22.38 -10.70
N GLY A 773 -10.44 23.40 -10.70
CA GLY A 773 -9.80 23.95 -9.50
C GLY A 773 -10.23 25.38 -9.22
N ALA A 774 -10.65 25.64 -7.98
CA ALA A 774 -10.97 26.97 -7.47
C ALA A 774 -10.17 27.27 -6.20
N ASN A 775 -9.76 28.51 -6.01
CA ASN A 775 -9.11 28.96 -4.79
C ASN A 775 -9.42 30.43 -4.46
N ASN A 776 -8.98 30.88 -3.29
CA ASN A 776 -9.15 32.26 -2.81
C ASN A 776 -7.85 33.08 -2.81
N ILE A 777 -6.79 32.64 -3.50
CA ILE A 777 -5.45 33.23 -3.38
C ILE A 777 -5.42 34.70 -3.87
N TYR A 778 -6.18 34.99 -4.93
CA TYR A 778 -6.25 36.30 -5.57
C TYR A 778 -7.54 37.06 -5.27
N SER A 779 -8.35 36.60 -4.31
CA SER A 779 -9.59 37.31 -3.97
C SER A 779 -9.31 38.40 -2.94
N ILE A 780 -9.90 39.62 -3.18
CA ILE A 780 -9.91 40.71 -2.20
C ILE A 780 -10.72 40.31 -0.98
N ASN A 781 -11.75 39.47 -1.16
CA ASN A 781 -12.54 38.89 -0.09
C ASN A 781 -12.08 37.45 0.16
N ILE A 782 -11.52 37.20 1.35
CA ILE A 782 -10.95 35.90 1.76
C ILE A 782 -11.96 34.73 1.62
N ASN A 783 -13.26 35.03 1.54
CA ASN A 783 -14.31 34.03 1.46
C ASN A 783 -14.67 33.61 0.01
N ASP A 784 -14.23 34.33 -0.99
CA ASP A 784 -14.64 34.08 -2.38
C ASP A 784 -13.72 33.05 -3.05
N LEU A 785 -14.23 31.84 -3.26
CA LEU A 785 -13.61 30.85 -4.13
C LEU A 785 -13.82 31.29 -5.59
N ARG A 786 -12.71 31.39 -6.33
CA ARG A 786 -12.73 31.68 -7.77
C ARG A 786 -12.20 30.49 -8.55
N MET A 787 -12.87 30.10 -9.60
CA MET A 787 -12.37 29.08 -10.52
C MET A 787 -11.09 29.59 -11.20
N MET A 788 -9.99 28.88 -11.00
CA MET A 788 -8.65 29.29 -11.42
C MET A 788 -8.13 28.44 -12.59
N ASN A 789 -8.49 27.20 -12.62
CA ASN A 789 -8.08 26.27 -13.69
C ASN A 789 -9.19 25.26 -13.97
N GLN A 790 -9.20 24.80 -15.20
CA GLN A 790 -9.99 23.67 -15.63
C GLN A 790 -9.23 22.88 -16.70
N SER A 791 -9.40 21.59 -16.72
CA SER A 791 -8.90 20.75 -17.78
C SER A 791 -9.94 19.71 -18.19
N PHE A 792 -9.86 19.30 -19.42
CA PHE A 792 -10.63 18.21 -19.99
C PHE A 792 -9.67 17.26 -20.68
N PHE A 793 -9.87 15.95 -20.52
CA PHE A 793 -9.05 14.97 -21.21
C PHE A 793 -9.89 13.81 -21.78
N ILE A 794 -9.37 13.24 -22.84
CA ILE A 794 -9.84 11.98 -23.43
C ILE A 794 -8.62 11.08 -23.55
N LYS A 795 -8.73 9.86 -23.05
CA LYS A 795 -7.68 8.84 -23.16
C LYS A 795 -8.24 7.57 -23.75
N PHE A 796 -7.50 7.00 -24.68
CA PHE A 796 -7.72 5.69 -25.26
C PHE A 796 -6.44 4.86 -25.14
N GLN A 797 -6.57 3.61 -24.67
CA GLN A 797 -5.49 2.64 -24.57
C GLN A 797 -6.05 1.27 -24.91
N TYR A 798 -5.32 0.49 -25.71
CA TYR A 798 -5.76 -0.83 -26.12
C TYR A 798 -4.63 -1.85 -26.01
N PHE A 799 -4.96 -3.01 -25.49
CA PHE A 799 -4.02 -4.10 -25.27
C PHE A 799 -4.18 -5.17 -26.34
N PHE A 800 -3.12 -5.41 -27.09
CA PHE A 800 -3.00 -6.49 -28.05
C PHE A 800 -2.05 -7.54 -27.50
N ARG A 801 -2.45 -8.80 -27.58
CA ARG A 801 -1.62 -9.96 -27.24
C ARG A 801 -1.73 -11.01 -28.36
N SER A 802 -0.59 -11.59 -28.76
CA SER A 802 -0.48 -12.59 -29.82
C SER A 802 0.35 -13.77 -29.37
#